data_e8e33be9246aead956a3185624cbf381
#
_entry.id   e8e33be9246aead956a3185624cbf381
#
_cell.length_a   1.000
_cell.length_b   1.000
_cell.length_c   1.000
_cell.angle_alpha   90.00
_cell.angle_beta   90.00
_cell.angle_gamma   90.00
#
_symmetry.space_group_name_H-M   'P 1'
#
loop_
_entity.id
_entity.type
_entity.pdbx_description
1 polymer ?
#
loop_
_entity_poly.entity_id
_entity_poly.type
_entity_poly.pdbx_seq_one_letter_code
_entity_poly.pdbx_strand_id
1 'polypeptide(L)'
;MNIISTIASELNATAAQIQAAVELLDDGATVPFIARYRKEATGGLDDTQLRHLAERLQYLRELAERKQTVLKSIEEQGKLTPELQTAIEAADNKTALEDLYLPYKPKRRTKAQIARENGLQPLAELLLQTPSEHPETAAEAYLNAQVPDTKAALDGARAILMEQFAEDAELLGNLREKLWSEAEIHAQVVVGQEDAGEKFKDYFDHREPVRNMPSHRALAVLRGRNEGVLQVALKYQPDETPITEQSEYEKIIAKHFGIADQGRPADKWLRDTVRFTWRAKIFLSLELEALGRLKEAADTDAITVFARNLKDLLLAAPAGRLTSMGLDPGFRTGIKTAVVDDTGKLLDTAVVYLHQENNALTTLARLIKQHGVKLIAIGNGTASRETDKLAGELVKGLPEMGLHKIVVSEAGASVYSASELAAKEFPELDVSLRGAVSIARRLQDPLAELVKIDPKSIGVGQYQHDVNQSQLAKSLDAVVEDCVNAVGVDVNTASAPLLARISGLNSTLAQNIVAYRDENGAFDSRKKLLKVPRLGEKTYEQAAGFLRINGGKEPLDASAVHPEAYPVVAKMLDDLHIKAADLIGNREKIKQIKPTSYTTEQFGLPTIMDILAELEKPGRDPRGEFQTATFAEGINEISDLQVGMILEGVVSNVANFGAFVDIGVHQDGLVHISALSNRFVQDPREVVKAGDVVKVKVLEVDAARKRIALTMRLDDEAGNASVRSDRPSENRRNDSGRSQRNQREQTPANSAMADAFAKLRR
;
A
#
# COMPACT_ATOMS: atom_id res chain seq x y z
N MET A 1 12.62 -9.36 26.50
CA MET A 1 11.76 -8.39 25.80
C MET A 1 10.31 -8.76 26.09
N ASN A 2 9.51 -7.83 26.64
CA ASN A 2 8.09 -8.08 26.85
C ASN A 2 7.31 -7.58 25.61
N ILE A 3 6.89 -8.52 24.75
CA ILE A 3 6.19 -8.24 23.49
C ILE A 3 4.96 -7.35 23.72
N ILE A 4 4.17 -7.66 24.74
CA ILE A 4 2.94 -6.90 25.07
C ILE A 4 3.26 -5.44 25.41
N SER A 5 4.27 -5.20 26.27
CA SER A 5 4.67 -3.84 26.63
C SER A 5 5.22 -3.04 25.45
N THR A 6 5.95 -3.69 24.55
CA THR A 6 6.50 -3.05 23.35
C THR A 6 5.37 -2.58 22.44
N ILE A 7 4.43 -3.46 22.10
CA ILE A 7 3.28 -3.12 21.25
C ILE A 7 2.40 -2.07 21.92
N ALA A 8 2.19 -2.16 23.23
CA ALA A 8 1.40 -1.18 23.99
C ALA A 8 1.98 0.23 23.85
N SER A 9 3.30 0.36 23.97
CA SER A 9 4.00 1.65 23.77
C SER A 9 3.88 2.16 22.32
N GLU A 10 4.03 1.29 21.34
CA GLU A 10 3.94 1.65 19.90
C GLU A 10 2.53 2.13 19.51
N LEU A 11 1.49 1.56 20.10
CA LEU A 11 0.09 1.86 19.79
C LEU A 11 -0.57 2.89 20.72
N ASN A 12 0.17 3.42 21.70
CA ASN A 12 -0.40 4.27 22.76
C ASN A 12 -1.59 3.61 23.47
N ALA A 13 -1.50 2.31 23.71
CA ALA A 13 -2.51 1.50 24.38
C ALA A 13 -1.98 0.94 25.71
N THR A 14 -2.87 0.45 26.56
CA THR A 14 -2.48 -0.21 27.80
C THR A 14 -2.05 -1.67 27.52
N ALA A 15 -1.18 -2.20 28.37
CA ALA A 15 -0.77 -3.61 28.27
C ALA A 15 -1.97 -4.57 28.36
N ALA A 16 -3.00 -4.24 29.14
CA ALA A 16 -4.21 -5.04 29.26
C ALA A 16 -5.02 -5.08 27.95
N GLN A 17 -5.15 -3.96 27.24
CA GLN A 17 -5.81 -3.91 25.94
C GLN A 17 -5.07 -4.79 24.91
N ILE A 18 -3.75 -4.68 24.87
CA ILE A 18 -2.93 -5.48 23.94
C ILE A 18 -3.01 -6.96 24.30
N GLN A 19 -2.92 -7.31 25.59
CA GLN A 19 -3.03 -8.70 26.03
C GLN A 19 -4.36 -9.31 25.60
N ALA A 20 -5.48 -8.63 25.84
CA ALA A 20 -6.80 -9.10 25.44
C ALA A 20 -6.93 -9.26 23.91
N ALA A 21 -6.38 -8.32 23.13
CA ALA A 21 -6.39 -8.41 21.69
C ALA A 21 -5.55 -9.59 21.19
N VAL A 22 -4.38 -9.83 21.77
CA VAL A 22 -3.50 -10.97 21.45
C VAL A 22 -4.19 -12.30 21.76
N GLU A 23 -4.85 -12.43 22.91
CA GLU A 23 -5.60 -13.63 23.29
C GLU A 23 -6.72 -13.94 22.28
N LEU A 24 -7.46 -12.92 21.85
CA LEU A 24 -8.50 -13.06 20.84
C LEU A 24 -7.94 -13.50 19.48
N LEU A 25 -6.82 -12.90 19.05
CA LEU A 25 -6.15 -13.29 17.81
C LEU A 25 -5.60 -14.71 17.86
N ASP A 26 -5.00 -15.11 18.98
CA ASP A 26 -4.47 -16.46 19.19
C ASP A 26 -5.58 -17.52 19.26
N ASP A 27 -6.76 -17.13 19.74
CA ASP A 27 -7.97 -17.96 19.69
C ASP A 27 -8.60 -18.04 18.28
N GLY A 28 -8.03 -17.32 17.31
CA GLY A 28 -8.42 -17.34 15.91
C GLY A 28 -9.54 -16.37 15.55
N ALA A 29 -9.80 -15.35 16.38
CA ALA A 29 -10.69 -14.27 16.02
C ALA A 29 -10.05 -13.37 14.94
N THR A 30 -10.86 -12.92 13.99
CA THR A 30 -10.40 -12.03 12.92
C THR A 30 -10.39 -10.57 13.36
N VAL A 31 -9.57 -9.75 12.72
CA VAL A 31 -9.50 -8.31 13.01
C VAL A 31 -10.86 -7.61 12.88
N PRO A 32 -11.66 -7.79 11.81
CA PRO A 32 -12.97 -7.17 11.71
C PRO A 32 -13.92 -7.56 12.84
N PHE A 33 -13.90 -8.83 13.26
CA PHE A 33 -14.73 -9.30 14.36
C PHE A 33 -14.33 -8.66 15.70
N ILE A 34 -13.04 -8.61 16.00
CA ILE A 34 -12.52 -7.99 17.22
C ILE A 34 -12.87 -6.51 17.25
N ALA A 35 -12.59 -5.78 16.17
CA ALA A 35 -12.84 -4.35 16.08
C ALA A 35 -14.32 -3.98 16.29
N ARG A 36 -15.21 -4.83 15.81
CA ARG A 36 -16.65 -4.53 15.86
C ARG A 36 -17.37 -5.11 17.08
N TYR A 37 -17.05 -6.35 17.45
CA TYR A 37 -17.83 -7.10 18.44
C TYR A 37 -17.09 -7.45 19.74
N ARG A 38 -15.85 -6.99 19.92
CA ARG A 38 -15.04 -7.21 21.13
C ARG A 38 -14.40 -5.91 21.64
N LYS A 39 -15.11 -4.79 21.45
CA LYS A 39 -14.63 -3.44 21.84
C LYS A 39 -14.34 -3.32 23.33
N GLU A 40 -15.18 -3.89 24.18
CA GLU A 40 -15.01 -3.85 25.64
C GLU A 40 -13.73 -4.59 26.06
N ALA A 41 -13.47 -5.75 25.49
CA ALA A 41 -12.29 -6.54 25.82
C ALA A 41 -10.99 -5.83 25.42
N THR A 42 -11.01 -5.14 24.29
CA THR A 42 -9.82 -4.44 23.75
C THR A 42 -9.76 -2.95 24.09
N GLY A 43 -10.75 -2.44 24.86
CA GLY A 43 -10.83 -1.02 25.18
C GLY A 43 -10.99 -0.11 23.95
N GLY A 44 -11.63 -0.63 22.88
CA GLY A 44 -11.98 0.13 21.69
C GLY A 44 -10.86 0.27 20.64
N LEU A 45 -9.90 -0.66 20.59
CA LEU A 45 -8.92 -0.71 19.51
C LEU A 45 -9.64 -0.84 18.16
N ASP A 46 -9.30 0.02 17.20
CA ASP A 46 -9.88 0.02 15.86
C ASP A 46 -9.21 -1.02 14.94
N ASP A 47 -9.74 -1.17 13.73
CA ASP A 47 -9.24 -2.11 12.72
C ASP A 47 -7.79 -1.82 12.32
N THR A 48 -7.42 -0.55 12.18
CA THR A 48 -6.06 -0.13 11.85
C THR A 48 -5.06 -0.49 12.95
N GLN A 49 -5.42 -0.19 14.21
CA GLN A 49 -4.61 -0.54 15.38
C GLN A 49 -4.46 -2.05 15.51
N LEU A 50 -5.53 -2.81 15.32
CA LEU A 50 -5.51 -4.28 15.38
C LEU A 50 -4.71 -4.92 14.24
N ARG A 51 -4.75 -4.38 13.03
CA ARG A 51 -3.89 -4.81 11.92
C ARG A 51 -2.42 -4.58 12.25
N HIS A 52 -2.09 -3.38 12.72
CA HIS A 52 -0.72 -3.07 13.14
C HIS A 52 -0.26 -3.96 14.30
N LEU A 53 -1.13 -4.19 15.29
CA LEU A 53 -0.84 -5.14 16.38
C LEU A 53 -0.53 -6.54 15.86
N ALA A 54 -1.35 -7.08 14.95
CA ALA A 54 -1.15 -8.42 14.40
C ALA A 54 0.18 -8.55 13.65
N GLU A 55 0.57 -7.55 12.86
CA GLU A 55 1.84 -7.50 12.15
C GLU A 55 3.03 -7.40 13.10
N ARG A 56 2.95 -6.51 14.09
CA ARG A 56 4.01 -6.35 15.08
C ARG A 56 4.16 -7.58 15.97
N LEU A 57 3.06 -8.21 16.35
CA LEU A 57 3.06 -9.44 17.13
C LEU A 57 3.81 -10.56 16.39
N GLN A 58 3.51 -10.74 15.11
CA GLN A 58 4.19 -11.72 14.27
C GLN A 58 5.70 -11.42 14.20
N TYR A 59 6.08 -10.16 13.89
CA TYR A 59 7.49 -9.76 13.82
C TYR A 59 8.24 -9.99 15.14
N LEU A 60 7.66 -9.59 16.27
CA LEU A 60 8.31 -9.72 17.58
C LEU A 60 8.42 -11.18 18.05
N ARG A 61 7.45 -12.02 17.69
CA ARG A 61 7.52 -13.48 17.92
C ARG A 61 8.63 -14.12 17.10
N GLU A 62 8.73 -13.78 15.81
CA GLU A 62 9.83 -14.23 14.96
C GLU A 62 11.19 -13.75 15.46
N LEU A 63 11.28 -12.50 15.93
CA LEU A 63 12.50 -11.97 16.54
C LEU A 63 12.87 -12.74 17.82
N ALA A 64 11.91 -13.03 18.68
CA ALA A 64 12.14 -13.79 19.91
C ALA A 64 12.61 -15.23 19.62
N GLU A 65 12.00 -15.90 18.65
CA GLU A 65 12.41 -17.23 18.20
C GLU A 65 13.83 -17.20 17.61
N ARG A 66 14.12 -16.18 16.79
CA ARG A 66 15.46 -15.98 16.22
C ARG A 66 16.51 -15.76 17.29
N LYS A 67 16.21 -14.98 18.34
CA LYS A 67 17.10 -14.79 19.50
C LYS A 67 17.44 -16.12 20.17
N GLN A 68 16.44 -16.97 20.42
CA GLN A 68 16.66 -18.28 21.00
C GLN A 68 17.58 -19.15 20.12
N THR A 69 17.35 -19.13 18.80
CA THR A 69 18.18 -19.84 17.83
C THR A 69 19.63 -19.36 17.86
N VAL A 70 19.83 -18.04 17.92
CA VAL A 70 21.17 -17.43 17.98
C VAL A 70 21.87 -17.77 19.30
N LEU A 71 21.20 -17.62 20.43
CA LEU A 71 21.76 -17.98 21.75
C LEU A 71 22.20 -19.42 21.79
N LYS A 72 21.35 -20.35 21.36
CA LYS A 72 21.66 -21.77 21.29
C LYS A 72 22.88 -22.04 20.41
N SER A 73 22.95 -21.43 19.23
CA SER A 73 24.08 -21.60 18.30
C SER A 73 25.41 -21.12 18.89
N ILE A 74 25.41 -20.03 19.67
CA ILE A 74 26.62 -19.48 20.31
C ILE A 74 27.00 -20.34 21.52
N GLU A 75 26.03 -20.81 22.30
CA GLU A 75 26.24 -21.71 23.45
C GLU A 75 26.85 -23.04 23.00
N GLU A 76 26.34 -23.66 21.93
CA GLU A 76 26.91 -24.87 21.34
C GLU A 76 28.38 -24.70 20.89
N GLN A 77 28.80 -23.49 20.59
CA GLN A 77 30.20 -23.15 20.29
C GLN A 77 31.05 -22.87 21.54
N GLY A 78 30.44 -22.88 22.75
CA GLY A 78 31.11 -22.54 24.01
C GLY A 78 31.57 -21.08 24.12
N LYS A 79 30.95 -20.16 23.37
CA LYS A 79 31.36 -18.77 23.27
C LYS A 79 30.34 -17.77 23.87
N LEU A 80 29.26 -18.27 24.46
CA LEU A 80 28.25 -17.41 25.07
C LEU A 80 28.74 -16.85 26.41
N THR A 81 28.87 -15.52 26.48
CA THR A 81 29.18 -14.81 27.73
C THR A 81 27.91 -14.14 28.29
N PRO A 82 27.85 -13.82 29.59
CA PRO A 82 26.72 -13.13 30.18
C PRO A 82 26.44 -11.76 29.54
N GLU A 83 27.48 -11.03 29.16
CA GLU A 83 27.39 -9.74 28.49
C GLU A 83 26.78 -9.89 27.09
N LEU A 84 27.23 -10.87 26.30
CA LEU A 84 26.71 -11.16 24.98
C LEU A 84 25.24 -11.64 25.04
N GLN A 85 24.91 -12.49 25.99
CA GLN A 85 23.54 -12.91 26.24
C GLN A 85 22.64 -11.71 26.51
N THR A 86 23.06 -10.82 27.40
CA THR A 86 22.33 -9.59 27.74
C THR A 86 22.13 -8.70 26.51
N ALA A 87 23.18 -8.53 25.70
CA ALA A 87 23.10 -7.73 24.46
C ALA A 87 22.14 -8.35 23.44
N ILE A 88 22.15 -9.67 23.23
CA ILE A 88 21.24 -10.39 22.33
C ILE A 88 19.79 -10.29 22.83
N GLU A 89 19.56 -10.45 24.13
CA GLU A 89 18.22 -10.31 24.73
C GLU A 89 17.69 -8.87 24.61
N ALA A 90 18.56 -7.88 24.68
CA ALA A 90 18.22 -6.46 24.55
C ALA A 90 18.00 -6.00 23.10
N ALA A 91 18.51 -6.71 22.11
CA ALA A 91 18.35 -6.34 20.69
C ALA A 91 16.85 -6.14 20.35
N ASP A 92 16.49 -4.99 19.78
CA ASP A 92 15.12 -4.57 19.51
C ASP A 92 14.65 -4.86 18.07
N ASN A 93 15.60 -5.21 17.18
CA ASN A 93 15.34 -5.53 15.80
C ASN A 93 16.26 -6.64 15.25
N LYS A 94 15.89 -7.18 14.09
CA LYS A 94 16.64 -8.28 13.45
C LYS A 94 18.06 -7.85 13.06
N THR A 95 18.26 -6.62 12.60
CA THR A 95 19.57 -6.12 12.16
C THR A 95 20.57 -6.10 13.34
N ALA A 96 20.20 -5.50 14.46
CA ALA A 96 21.04 -5.48 15.66
C ALA A 96 21.35 -6.89 16.18
N LEU A 97 20.38 -7.80 16.12
CA LEU A 97 20.57 -9.22 16.48
C LEU A 97 21.59 -9.91 15.56
N GLU A 98 21.44 -9.74 14.23
CA GLU A 98 22.35 -10.36 13.26
C GLU A 98 23.77 -9.78 13.34
N ASP A 99 23.93 -8.49 13.66
CA ASP A 99 25.25 -7.88 13.92
C ASP A 99 25.95 -8.56 15.11
N LEU A 100 25.23 -8.75 16.22
CA LEU A 100 25.77 -9.46 17.39
C LEU A 100 26.11 -10.92 17.09
N TYR A 101 25.36 -11.56 16.20
CA TYR A 101 25.58 -12.97 15.79
C TYR A 101 26.69 -13.11 14.74
N LEU A 102 27.02 -12.06 13.99
CA LEU A 102 27.91 -12.11 12.83
C LEU A 102 29.28 -12.75 13.11
N PRO A 103 29.99 -12.50 14.25
CA PRO A 103 31.23 -13.17 14.58
C PRO A 103 31.10 -14.68 14.81
N TYR A 104 29.91 -15.14 15.21
CA TYR A 104 29.64 -16.54 15.61
C TYR A 104 28.93 -17.33 14.52
N LYS A 105 28.47 -16.65 13.47
CA LYS A 105 27.74 -17.29 12.37
C LYS A 105 28.63 -18.28 11.63
N PRO A 106 28.20 -19.52 11.41
CA PRO A 106 28.95 -20.49 10.61
C PRO A 106 29.26 -19.93 9.23
N LYS A 107 30.53 -19.82 8.88
CA LYS A 107 31.02 -19.26 7.62
C LYS A 107 31.75 -20.33 6.81
N ARG A 108 31.80 -20.12 5.49
CA ARG A 108 32.77 -20.84 4.66
C ARG A 108 34.18 -20.40 5.09
N ARG A 109 35.18 -21.30 4.93
CA ARG A 109 36.56 -21.03 5.28
C ARG A 109 37.05 -19.70 4.68
N THR A 110 37.23 -18.68 5.53
CA THR A 110 37.64 -17.32 5.14
C THR A 110 39.15 -17.21 5.08
N LYS A 111 39.66 -16.16 4.40
CA LYS A 111 41.10 -15.83 4.42
C LYS A 111 41.61 -15.59 5.85
N ALA A 112 40.79 -14.97 6.70
CA ALA A 112 41.11 -14.73 8.10
C ALA A 112 41.19 -16.06 8.89
N GLN A 113 40.27 -16.98 8.64
CA GLN A 113 40.29 -18.29 9.26
C GLN A 113 41.53 -19.09 8.84
N ILE A 114 41.87 -19.09 7.55
CA ILE A 114 43.11 -19.72 7.06
C ILE A 114 44.34 -19.10 7.75
N ALA A 115 44.35 -17.78 7.88
CA ALA A 115 45.44 -17.08 8.56
C ALA A 115 45.56 -17.50 10.05
N ARG A 116 44.41 -17.64 10.74
CA ARG A 116 44.43 -18.15 12.15
C ARG A 116 44.91 -19.59 12.24
N GLU A 117 44.47 -20.45 11.34
CA GLU A 117 44.96 -21.86 11.25
C GLU A 117 46.47 -21.92 10.98
N ASN A 118 47.01 -20.93 10.25
CA ASN A 118 48.42 -20.79 9.97
C ASN A 118 49.22 -20.10 11.13
N GLY A 119 48.57 -19.81 12.25
CA GLY A 119 49.21 -19.25 13.43
C GLY A 119 49.47 -17.72 13.41
N LEU A 120 48.75 -16.97 12.56
CA LEU A 120 48.96 -15.54 12.38
C LEU A 120 48.15 -14.63 13.32
N GLN A 121 47.29 -15.17 14.17
CA GLN A 121 46.50 -14.39 15.13
C GLN A 121 47.40 -13.59 16.10
N PRO A 122 48.48 -14.16 16.71
CA PRO A 122 49.33 -13.37 17.59
C PRO A 122 50.09 -12.24 16.88
N LEU A 123 50.43 -12.36 15.59
CA LEU A 123 51.03 -11.30 14.80
C LEU A 123 50.03 -10.13 14.61
N ALA A 124 48.77 -10.44 14.30
CA ALA A 124 47.75 -9.43 14.15
C ALA A 124 47.53 -8.64 15.47
N GLU A 125 47.46 -9.36 16.59
CA GLU A 125 47.32 -8.76 17.93
C GLU A 125 48.53 -7.93 18.33
N LEU A 126 49.76 -8.43 18.10
CA LEU A 126 51.00 -7.72 18.39
C LEU A 126 51.05 -6.38 17.67
N LEU A 127 50.79 -6.36 16.36
CA LEU A 127 50.84 -5.11 15.57
C LEU A 127 49.77 -4.10 15.97
N LEU A 128 48.59 -4.59 16.39
CA LEU A 128 47.51 -3.73 16.87
C LEU A 128 47.80 -3.13 18.24
N GLN A 129 48.33 -3.95 19.20
CA GLN A 129 48.56 -3.54 20.58
C GLN A 129 49.91 -2.80 20.77
N THR A 130 50.91 -3.15 19.94
CA THR A 130 52.25 -2.60 20.02
C THR A 130 52.72 -2.03 18.68
N PRO A 131 52.14 -0.90 18.22
CA PRO A 131 52.47 -0.32 16.91
C PRO A 131 53.93 0.19 16.78
N SER A 132 54.71 0.19 17.83
CA SER A 132 56.17 0.45 17.82
C SER A 132 56.97 -0.68 17.16
N GLU A 133 56.42 -1.85 17.02
CA GLU A 133 57.07 -2.96 16.32
C GLU A 133 57.10 -2.71 14.81
N HIS A 134 58.21 -3.13 14.16
CA HIS A 134 58.31 -3.11 12.72
C HIS A 134 57.51 -4.28 12.11
N PRO A 135 56.53 -4.05 11.26
CA PRO A 135 55.70 -5.12 10.73
C PRO A 135 56.47 -6.24 10.05
N GLU A 136 57.44 -5.91 9.17
CA GLU A 136 58.22 -6.89 8.46
C GLU A 136 59.10 -7.72 9.40
N THR A 137 59.73 -7.09 10.38
CA THR A 137 60.58 -7.77 11.38
C THR A 137 59.72 -8.64 12.28
N ALA A 138 58.57 -8.15 12.75
CA ALA A 138 57.65 -8.95 13.53
C ALA A 138 57.11 -10.16 12.76
N ALA A 139 56.85 -10.03 11.47
CA ALA A 139 56.38 -11.07 10.62
C ALA A 139 57.36 -12.23 10.42
N GLU A 140 58.68 -11.98 10.49
CA GLU A 140 59.71 -13.04 10.33
C GLU A 140 59.55 -14.20 11.32
N ALA A 141 59.06 -13.92 12.53
CA ALA A 141 58.84 -14.92 13.57
C ALA A 141 57.70 -15.91 13.28
N TYR A 142 56.84 -15.59 12.29
CA TYR A 142 55.62 -16.38 11.97
C TYR A 142 55.72 -17.07 10.62
N LEU A 143 56.91 -17.13 10.02
CA LEU A 143 57.12 -17.84 8.77
C LEU A 143 57.08 -19.36 9.00
N ASN A 144 56.39 -20.08 8.14
CA ASN A 144 56.25 -21.51 8.15
C ASN A 144 55.96 -22.08 6.76
N ALA A 145 55.74 -23.38 6.63
CA ALA A 145 55.47 -24.02 5.33
C ALA A 145 54.24 -23.45 4.56
N GLN A 146 53.27 -22.92 5.30
CA GLN A 146 52.04 -22.32 4.74
C GLN A 146 52.14 -20.81 4.61
N VAL A 147 53.14 -20.20 5.24
CA VAL A 147 53.38 -18.75 5.24
C VAL A 147 54.84 -18.53 4.77
N PRO A 148 55.07 -18.50 3.44
CA PRO A 148 56.42 -18.57 2.88
C PRO A 148 57.25 -17.30 3.04
N ASP A 149 56.62 -16.14 3.21
CA ASP A 149 57.30 -14.84 3.32
C ASP A 149 56.57 -13.86 4.25
N THR A 150 57.26 -12.77 4.59
CA THR A 150 56.71 -11.73 5.47
C THR A 150 55.47 -11.05 4.90
N LYS A 151 55.39 -10.91 3.58
CA LYS A 151 54.20 -10.37 2.91
C LYS A 151 52.99 -11.23 3.15
N ALA A 152 53.11 -12.55 2.96
CA ALA A 152 52.04 -13.52 3.23
C ALA A 152 51.61 -13.49 4.70
N ALA A 153 52.58 -13.34 5.65
CA ALA A 153 52.30 -13.20 7.07
C ALA A 153 51.50 -11.92 7.37
N LEU A 154 51.93 -10.79 6.81
CA LEU A 154 51.26 -9.51 7.00
C LEU A 154 49.87 -9.44 6.30
N ASP A 155 49.72 -10.03 5.14
CA ASP A 155 48.44 -10.13 4.46
C ASP A 155 47.45 -11.02 5.23
N GLY A 156 47.96 -12.10 5.84
CA GLY A 156 47.16 -12.94 6.73
C GLY A 156 46.75 -12.23 8.03
N ALA A 157 47.70 -11.55 8.69
CA ALA A 157 47.40 -10.74 9.87
C ALA A 157 46.39 -9.62 9.57
N ARG A 158 46.54 -8.96 8.40
CA ARG A 158 45.56 -7.97 7.91
C ARG A 158 44.19 -8.57 7.71
N ALA A 159 44.08 -9.75 7.09
CA ALA A 159 42.79 -10.44 6.88
C ALA A 159 42.06 -10.72 8.21
N ILE A 160 42.81 -11.08 9.26
CA ILE A 160 42.28 -11.29 10.62
C ILE A 160 41.73 -9.99 11.20
N LEU A 161 42.50 -8.90 11.18
CA LEU A 161 42.03 -7.60 11.69
C LEU A 161 40.85 -7.04 10.88
N MET A 162 40.88 -7.18 9.55
CA MET A 162 39.78 -6.76 8.70
C MET A 162 38.47 -7.50 9.00
N GLU A 163 38.55 -8.80 9.34
CA GLU A 163 37.38 -9.56 9.75
C GLU A 163 36.90 -9.09 11.13
N GLN A 164 37.80 -8.95 12.10
CA GLN A 164 37.47 -8.47 13.44
C GLN A 164 36.80 -7.09 13.41
N PHE A 165 37.35 -6.13 12.65
CA PHE A 165 36.81 -4.79 12.54
C PHE A 165 35.44 -4.75 11.82
N ALA A 166 35.26 -5.60 10.80
CA ALA A 166 34.03 -5.67 10.02
C ALA A 166 32.90 -6.46 10.72
N GLU A 167 33.16 -7.05 11.87
CA GLU A 167 32.19 -7.84 12.64
C GLU A 167 31.90 -7.24 14.02
N ASP A 168 32.39 -6.05 14.29
CA ASP A 168 32.09 -5.31 15.52
C ASP A 168 30.71 -4.68 15.43
N ALA A 169 29.77 -5.16 16.24
CA ALA A 169 28.36 -4.77 16.17
C ALA A 169 28.12 -3.29 16.52
N GLU A 170 28.86 -2.76 17.50
CA GLU A 170 28.74 -1.35 17.90
C GLU A 170 29.23 -0.43 16.78
N LEU A 171 30.40 -0.75 16.23
CA LEU A 171 30.97 0.00 15.11
C LEU A 171 30.05 -0.03 13.89
N LEU A 172 29.54 -1.22 13.52
CA LEU A 172 28.60 -1.36 12.39
C LEU A 172 27.33 -0.55 12.59
N GLY A 173 26.75 -0.56 13.78
CA GLY A 173 25.58 0.25 14.11
C GLY A 173 25.83 1.74 13.93
N ASN A 174 26.95 2.25 14.46
CA ASN A 174 27.35 3.65 14.34
C ASN A 174 27.60 4.07 12.88
N LEU A 175 28.34 3.26 12.11
CA LEU A 175 28.63 3.54 10.70
C LEU A 175 27.38 3.48 9.81
N ARG A 176 26.46 2.55 10.10
CA ARG A 176 25.18 2.39 9.40
C ARG A 176 24.33 3.66 9.51
N GLU A 177 24.11 4.13 10.73
CA GLU A 177 23.27 5.33 10.94
C GLU A 177 23.92 6.60 10.39
N LYS A 178 25.25 6.72 10.49
CA LYS A 178 25.98 7.81 9.85
C LYS A 178 25.83 7.76 8.33
N LEU A 179 26.03 6.59 7.71
CA LEU A 179 25.89 6.43 6.26
C LEU A 179 24.47 6.77 5.80
N TRP A 180 23.46 6.27 6.52
CA TRP A 180 22.06 6.57 6.22
C TRP A 180 21.71 8.06 6.29
N SER A 181 22.32 8.77 7.25
CA SER A 181 22.02 10.20 7.46
C SER A 181 22.76 11.14 6.49
N GLU A 182 23.93 10.75 5.99
CA GLU A 182 24.83 11.65 5.26
C GLU A 182 25.06 11.24 3.78
N ALA A 183 24.87 9.96 3.43
CA ALA A 183 25.14 9.51 2.07
C ALA A 183 24.11 10.01 1.07
N GLU A 184 24.59 10.21 -0.16
CA GLU A 184 23.75 10.50 -1.32
C GLU A 184 23.67 9.27 -2.22
N ILE A 185 22.49 9.01 -2.78
CA ILE A 185 22.34 8.09 -3.89
C ILE A 185 22.81 8.79 -5.16
N HIS A 186 23.63 8.12 -5.93
CA HIS A 186 24.08 8.59 -7.23
C HIS A 186 23.68 7.57 -8.29
N ALA A 187 22.76 7.97 -9.15
CA ALA A 187 22.34 7.21 -10.31
C ALA A 187 22.98 7.79 -11.58
N GLN A 188 23.57 6.95 -12.39
CA GLN A 188 24.18 7.33 -13.68
C GLN A 188 23.72 6.37 -14.77
N VAL A 189 23.55 6.87 -16.00
CA VAL A 189 23.24 6.01 -17.13
C VAL A 189 24.44 5.09 -17.44
N VAL A 190 24.15 3.83 -17.73
CA VAL A 190 25.15 2.89 -18.21
C VAL A 190 25.48 3.25 -19.66
N VAL A 191 26.77 3.38 -19.98
CA VAL A 191 27.25 3.77 -21.30
C VAL A 191 26.63 2.86 -22.39
N GLY A 192 26.00 3.47 -23.38
CA GLY A 192 25.31 2.78 -24.47
C GLY A 192 23.86 2.38 -24.18
N GLN A 193 23.30 2.77 -23.05
CA GLN A 193 21.90 2.53 -22.69
C GLN A 193 21.02 3.80 -22.75
N GLU A 194 21.55 4.90 -23.27
CA GLU A 194 20.88 6.20 -23.32
C GLU A 194 19.55 6.14 -24.08
N ASP A 195 19.56 5.56 -25.28
CA ASP A 195 18.37 5.46 -26.14
C ASP A 195 17.34 4.46 -25.58
N ALA A 196 17.80 3.29 -25.13
CA ALA A 196 16.94 2.26 -24.55
C ALA A 196 16.34 2.71 -23.20
N GLY A 197 17.05 3.58 -22.50
CA GLY A 197 16.71 4.09 -21.18
C GLY A 197 16.01 5.44 -21.17
N GLU A 198 15.51 5.98 -22.28
CA GLU A 198 14.93 7.34 -22.35
C GLU A 198 13.87 7.60 -21.26
N LYS A 199 13.11 6.59 -20.87
CA LYS A 199 12.13 6.67 -19.75
C LYS A 199 12.77 6.98 -18.39
N PHE A 200 14.09 6.80 -18.24
CA PHE A 200 14.87 7.10 -17.03
C PHE A 200 15.77 8.35 -17.18
N LYS A 201 15.58 9.14 -18.23
CA LYS A 201 16.44 10.27 -18.58
C LYS A 201 16.67 11.25 -17.43
N ASP A 202 15.66 11.47 -16.59
CA ASP A 202 15.76 12.36 -15.41
C ASP A 202 16.73 11.83 -14.35
N TYR A 203 17.15 10.56 -14.46
CA TYR A 203 18.05 9.88 -13.53
C TYR A 203 19.41 9.52 -14.14
N PHE A 204 19.73 10.02 -15.33
CA PHE A 204 20.99 9.72 -16.03
C PHE A 204 22.22 10.31 -15.35
N ASP A 205 22.06 11.37 -14.55
CA ASP A 205 23.03 11.88 -13.59
C ASP A 205 22.25 12.53 -12.46
N HIS A 206 21.76 11.70 -11.53
CA HIS A 206 20.90 12.13 -10.43
C HIS A 206 21.56 11.88 -9.09
N ARG A 207 21.61 12.91 -8.25
CA ARG A 207 22.12 12.84 -6.87
C ARG A 207 21.08 13.35 -5.89
N GLU A 208 20.87 12.62 -4.83
CA GLU A 208 19.93 12.97 -3.79
C GLU A 208 20.30 12.30 -2.47
N PRO A 209 20.15 12.99 -1.30
CA PRO A 209 20.34 12.38 0.01
C PRO A 209 19.44 11.14 0.18
N VAL A 210 20.04 9.99 0.50
CA VAL A 210 19.32 8.71 0.58
C VAL A 210 18.16 8.75 1.57
N ARG A 211 18.36 9.43 2.71
CA ARG A 211 17.36 9.56 3.77
C ARG A 211 16.09 10.30 3.33
N ASN A 212 16.22 11.26 2.43
CA ASN A 212 15.14 12.17 2.03
C ASN A 212 14.53 11.82 0.67
N MET A 213 15.00 10.74 0.05
CA MET A 213 14.55 10.34 -1.28
C MET A 213 13.09 9.88 -1.27
N PRO A 214 12.19 10.53 -2.03
CA PRO A 214 10.79 10.13 -2.11
C PRO A 214 10.64 8.72 -2.73
N SER A 215 9.67 7.97 -2.23
CA SER A 215 9.46 6.56 -2.60
C SER A 215 9.29 6.33 -4.10
N HIS A 216 8.58 7.20 -4.81
CA HIS A 216 8.39 7.08 -6.26
C HIS A 216 9.71 7.25 -7.04
N ARG A 217 10.62 8.13 -6.59
CA ARG A 217 11.95 8.29 -7.21
C ARG A 217 12.85 7.11 -6.87
N ALA A 218 12.83 6.67 -5.61
CA ALA A 218 13.58 5.48 -5.20
C ALA A 218 13.20 4.26 -6.04
N LEU A 219 11.91 4.01 -6.22
CA LEU A 219 11.42 2.89 -7.05
C LEU A 219 11.80 3.06 -8.53
N ALA A 220 11.73 4.28 -9.08
CA ALA A 220 12.14 4.55 -10.46
C ALA A 220 13.64 4.30 -10.68
N VAL A 221 14.50 4.78 -9.78
CA VAL A 221 15.96 4.59 -9.84
C VAL A 221 16.32 3.10 -9.71
N LEU A 222 15.72 2.42 -8.73
CA LEU A 222 15.96 0.98 -8.52
C LEU A 222 15.43 0.13 -9.67
N ARG A 223 14.32 0.50 -10.32
CA ARG A 223 13.86 -0.12 -11.56
C ARG A 223 14.87 0.07 -12.69
N GLY A 224 15.37 1.30 -12.89
CA GLY A 224 16.40 1.59 -13.91
C GLY A 224 17.67 0.76 -13.69
N ARG A 225 18.07 0.54 -12.44
CA ARG A 225 19.15 -0.36 -12.07
C ARG A 225 18.83 -1.81 -12.42
N ASN A 226 17.65 -2.30 -12.09
CA ASN A 226 17.23 -3.69 -12.38
C ASN A 226 17.10 -3.97 -13.88
N GLU A 227 16.70 -2.96 -14.65
CA GLU A 227 16.65 -3.04 -16.13
C GLU A 227 18.04 -2.86 -16.78
N GLY A 228 19.10 -2.63 -16.00
CA GLY A 228 20.47 -2.47 -16.51
C GLY A 228 20.73 -1.13 -17.21
N VAL A 229 19.84 -0.17 -17.07
CA VAL A 229 19.95 1.19 -17.66
C VAL A 229 20.73 2.13 -16.76
N LEU A 230 20.54 2.01 -15.44
CA LEU A 230 21.20 2.87 -14.45
C LEU A 230 22.20 2.07 -13.61
N GLN A 231 23.36 2.66 -13.40
CA GLN A 231 24.28 2.28 -12.35
C GLN A 231 23.94 3.13 -11.12
N VAL A 232 23.75 2.48 -9.97
CA VAL A 232 23.35 3.13 -8.72
C VAL A 232 24.34 2.79 -7.62
N ALA A 233 24.89 3.81 -6.99
CA ALA A 233 25.85 3.69 -5.90
C ALA A 233 25.58 4.74 -4.82
N LEU A 234 26.05 4.49 -3.59
CA LEU A 234 26.07 5.49 -2.55
C LEU A 234 27.39 6.27 -2.58
N LYS A 235 27.27 7.58 -2.44
CA LYS A 235 28.41 8.50 -2.26
C LYS A 235 28.41 9.00 -0.83
N TYR A 236 29.52 8.80 -0.15
CA TYR A 236 29.73 9.20 1.26
C TYR A 236 30.81 10.27 1.43
N GLN A 237 31.42 10.70 0.33
CA GLN A 237 32.40 11.77 0.28
C GLN A 237 32.39 12.41 -1.11
N PRO A 238 32.86 13.66 -1.27
CA PRO A 238 33.00 14.31 -2.55
C PRO A 238 33.87 13.51 -3.52
N ASP A 239 33.53 13.49 -4.82
CA ASP A 239 34.27 12.76 -5.87
C ASP A 239 35.72 13.24 -6.00
N GLU A 240 36.00 14.50 -5.65
CA GLU A 240 37.30 15.13 -5.74
C GLU A 240 38.23 14.74 -4.59
N THR A 241 37.72 14.04 -3.57
CA THR A 241 38.55 13.63 -2.41
C THR A 241 39.63 12.64 -2.86
N PRO A 242 40.94 12.95 -2.66
CA PRO A 242 41.98 12.04 -3.04
C PRO A 242 41.86 10.68 -2.38
N ILE A 243 42.14 9.61 -3.12
CA ILE A 243 42.08 8.23 -2.60
C ILE A 243 43.00 8.03 -1.40
N THR A 244 44.06 8.83 -1.31
CA THR A 244 45.05 8.82 -0.21
C THR A 244 44.56 9.50 1.05
N GLU A 245 43.56 10.37 0.94
CA GLU A 245 42.93 11.02 2.09
C GLU A 245 42.06 10.05 2.87
N GLN A 246 42.14 10.13 4.20
CA GLN A 246 41.37 9.30 5.11
C GLN A 246 39.95 9.87 5.25
N SER A 247 38.95 9.06 4.88
CA SER A 247 37.55 9.44 5.04
C SER A 247 37.14 9.54 6.52
N GLU A 248 36.04 10.25 6.81
CA GLU A 248 35.48 10.31 8.16
C GLU A 248 35.12 8.92 8.72
N TYR A 249 34.67 8.02 7.86
CA TYR A 249 34.36 6.63 8.23
C TYR A 249 35.62 5.86 8.63
N GLU A 250 36.72 6.01 7.88
CA GLU A 250 38.00 5.43 8.22
C GLU A 250 38.55 5.98 9.55
N LYS A 251 38.32 7.28 9.84
CA LYS A 251 38.68 7.90 11.12
C LYS A 251 37.88 7.32 12.30
N ILE A 252 36.58 7.08 12.10
CA ILE A 252 35.74 6.44 13.12
C ILE A 252 36.22 5.02 13.43
N ILE A 253 36.52 4.21 12.41
CA ILE A 253 37.06 2.85 12.58
C ILE A 253 38.40 2.91 13.33
N ALA A 254 39.32 3.79 12.89
CA ALA A 254 40.62 3.95 13.54
C ALA A 254 40.47 4.34 15.02
N LYS A 255 39.60 5.31 15.33
CA LYS A 255 39.33 5.75 16.70
C LYS A 255 38.73 4.61 17.55
N HIS A 256 37.82 3.84 17.02
CA HIS A 256 37.16 2.74 17.73
C HIS A 256 38.17 1.69 18.21
N PHE A 257 39.18 1.38 17.39
CA PHE A 257 40.22 0.41 17.70
C PHE A 257 41.51 1.03 18.24
N GLY A 258 41.52 2.32 18.61
CA GLY A 258 42.68 3.02 19.19
C GLY A 258 43.86 3.20 18.22
N ILE A 259 43.59 3.16 16.90
CA ILE A 259 44.62 3.32 15.86
C ILE A 259 44.81 4.82 15.58
N ALA A 260 46.03 5.32 15.82
CA ALA A 260 46.41 6.70 15.57
C ALA A 260 47.78 6.77 14.89
N ASP A 261 47.92 7.70 13.95
CA ASP A 261 49.23 7.95 13.32
C ASP A 261 50.12 8.82 14.24
N GLN A 262 51.08 8.19 14.84
CA GLN A 262 52.09 8.84 15.73
C GLN A 262 53.51 8.71 15.17
N GLY A 263 53.64 8.29 13.90
CA GLY A 263 54.92 8.06 13.25
C GLY A 263 55.61 6.76 13.70
N ARG A 264 54.88 5.83 14.29
CA ARG A 264 55.38 4.49 14.69
C ARG A 264 55.49 3.57 13.49
N PRO A 265 56.34 2.55 13.51
CA PRO A 265 56.58 1.68 12.38
C PRO A 265 55.33 0.99 11.81
N ALA A 266 54.40 0.52 12.66
CA ALA A 266 53.19 -0.15 12.23
C ALA A 266 52.04 0.81 11.88
N ASP A 267 52.10 2.10 12.17
CA ASP A 267 50.97 3.02 11.97
C ASP A 267 50.48 3.08 10.54
N LYS A 268 51.38 3.08 9.55
CA LYS A 268 51.00 3.05 8.14
C LYS A 268 50.28 1.76 7.77
N TRP A 269 50.79 0.61 8.21
CA TRP A 269 50.18 -0.69 7.93
C TRP A 269 48.78 -0.81 8.58
N LEU A 270 48.58 -0.31 9.80
CA LEU A 270 47.30 -0.26 10.48
C LEU A 270 46.30 0.67 9.79
N ARG A 271 46.73 1.86 9.35
CA ARG A 271 45.88 2.78 8.58
C ARG A 271 45.43 2.16 7.25
N ASP A 272 46.35 1.50 6.54
CA ASP A 272 46.03 0.78 5.31
C ASP A 272 45.04 -0.36 5.59
N THR A 273 45.19 -1.06 6.73
CA THR A 273 44.25 -2.09 7.17
C THR A 273 42.85 -1.50 7.43
N VAL A 274 42.75 -0.37 8.11
CA VAL A 274 41.46 0.36 8.31
C VAL A 274 40.85 0.74 6.97
N ARG A 275 41.65 1.29 6.05
CA ARG A 275 41.18 1.67 4.71
C ARG A 275 40.64 0.49 3.91
N PHE A 276 41.36 -0.63 3.91
CA PHE A 276 40.88 -1.85 3.25
C PHE A 276 39.63 -2.41 3.92
N THR A 277 39.54 -2.36 5.25
CA THR A 277 38.35 -2.79 5.99
C THR A 277 37.13 -2.00 5.56
N TRP A 278 37.24 -0.66 5.56
CA TRP A 278 36.14 0.19 5.13
C TRP A 278 35.76 -0.07 3.69
N ARG A 279 36.66 0.08 2.75
CA ARG A 279 36.36 0.09 1.30
C ARG A 279 36.01 -1.29 0.73
N ALA A 280 36.65 -2.35 1.22
CA ALA A 280 36.49 -3.69 0.66
C ALA A 280 35.54 -4.60 1.44
N LYS A 281 35.10 -4.20 2.64
CA LYS A 281 34.19 -5.00 3.46
C LYS A 281 33.01 -4.20 3.99
N ILE A 282 33.23 -3.25 4.90
CA ILE A 282 32.15 -2.58 5.63
C ILE A 282 31.26 -1.77 4.68
N PHE A 283 31.86 -0.88 3.87
CA PHE A 283 31.08 -0.02 2.98
C PHE A 283 30.21 -0.83 1.99
N LEU A 284 30.76 -1.89 1.39
CA LEU A 284 30.00 -2.72 0.45
C LEU A 284 28.78 -3.39 1.10
N SER A 285 28.93 -3.81 2.36
CA SER A 285 27.82 -4.39 3.13
C SER A 285 26.78 -3.34 3.50
N LEU A 286 27.23 -2.20 4.02
CA LEU A 286 26.35 -1.11 4.45
C LEU A 286 25.67 -0.40 3.27
N GLU A 287 26.30 -0.34 2.11
CA GLU A 287 25.67 0.16 0.86
C GLU A 287 24.49 -0.70 0.44
N LEU A 288 24.68 -2.03 0.41
CA LEU A 288 23.60 -2.97 0.09
C LEU A 288 22.46 -2.87 1.10
N GLU A 289 22.80 -2.74 2.37
CA GLU A 289 21.82 -2.59 3.46
C GLU A 289 21.04 -1.28 3.36
N ALA A 290 21.72 -0.16 3.10
CA ALA A 290 21.09 1.14 2.93
C ALA A 290 20.16 1.18 1.71
N LEU A 291 20.57 0.58 0.58
CA LEU A 291 19.72 0.43 -0.60
C LEU A 291 18.52 -0.49 -0.31
N GLY A 292 18.72 -1.55 0.49
CA GLY A 292 17.66 -2.42 0.97
C GLY A 292 16.65 -1.67 1.85
N ARG A 293 17.13 -0.87 2.82
CA ARG A 293 16.30 -0.02 3.69
C ARG A 293 15.50 1.01 2.89
N LEU A 294 16.13 1.65 1.90
CA LEU A 294 15.45 2.58 0.99
C LEU A 294 14.34 1.87 0.20
N LYS A 295 14.65 0.69 -0.33
CA LYS A 295 13.68 -0.13 -1.07
C LYS A 295 12.49 -0.53 -0.21
N GLU A 296 12.72 -0.99 1.01
CA GLU A 296 11.67 -1.41 1.95
C GLU A 296 10.76 -0.24 2.33
N ALA A 297 11.32 0.93 2.63
CA ALA A 297 10.56 2.13 2.90
C ALA A 297 9.70 2.55 1.69
N ALA A 298 10.30 2.52 0.49
CA ALA A 298 9.59 2.87 -0.74
C ALA A 298 8.48 1.86 -1.10
N ASP A 299 8.69 0.57 -0.86
CA ASP A 299 7.67 -0.46 -1.02
C ASP A 299 6.49 -0.24 -0.09
N THR A 300 6.75 0.02 1.18
CA THR A 300 5.72 0.26 2.20
C THR A 300 4.83 1.44 1.83
N ASP A 301 5.42 2.56 1.40
CA ASP A 301 4.67 3.73 0.96
C ASP A 301 3.81 3.43 -0.28
N ALA A 302 4.40 2.80 -1.29
CA ALA A 302 3.69 2.47 -2.53
C ALA A 302 2.53 1.48 -2.29
N ILE A 303 2.73 0.47 -1.45
CA ILE A 303 1.70 -0.49 -1.05
C ILE A 303 0.58 0.22 -0.28
N THR A 304 0.93 1.15 0.62
CA THR A 304 -0.06 1.94 1.38
C THR A 304 -0.93 2.79 0.45
N VAL A 305 -0.34 3.44 -0.55
CA VAL A 305 -1.09 4.20 -1.56
C VAL A 305 -2.03 3.29 -2.34
N PHE A 306 -1.55 2.13 -2.79
CA PHE A 306 -2.40 1.17 -3.49
C PHE A 306 -3.55 0.68 -2.61
N ALA A 307 -3.27 0.31 -1.37
CA ALA A 307 -4.28 -0.14 -0.41
C ALA A 307 -5.39 0.89 -0.21
N ARG A 308 -5.04 2.17 -0.08
CA ARG A 308 -6.00 3.27 0.04
C ARG A 308 -6.84 3.46 -1.21
N ASN A 309 -6.21 3.50 -2.39
CA ASN A 309 -6.93 3.62 -3.65
C ASN A 309 -7.87 2.44 -3.90
N LEU A 310 -7.45 1.23 -3.56
CA LEU A 310 -8.32 0.04 -3.62
C LEU A 310 -9.50 0.17 -2.67
N LYS A 311 -9.29 0.61 -1.43
CA LYS A 311 -10.37 0.85 -0.46
C LYS A 311 -11.40 1.84 -0.99
N ASP A 312 -10.96 2.97 -1.55
CA ASP A 312 -11.84 3.98 -2.12
C ASP A 312 -12.66 3.42 -3.29
N LEU A 313 -12.04 2.61 -4.16
CA LEU A 313 -12.72 1.99 -5.28
C LEU A 313 -13.75 0.93 -4.82
N LEU A 314 -13.41 0.10 -3.83
CA LEU A 314 -14.31 -0.91 -3.28
C LEU A 314 -15.50 -0.30 -2.53
N LEU A 315 -15.27 0.83 -1.86
CA LEU A 315 -16.29 1.57 -1.11
C LEU A 315 -16.97 2.66 -1.94
N ALA A 316 -16.78 2.69 -3.27
CA ALA A 316 -17.52 3.58 -4.14
C ALA A 316 -19.04 3.32 -4.05
N ALA A 317 -19.83 4.39 -4.14
CA ALA A 317 -21.27 4.31 -3.97
C ALA A 317 -21.91 3.44 -5.07
N PRO A 318 -22.73 2.43 -4.71
CA PRO A 318 -23.43 1.60 -5.69
C PRO A 318 -24.60 2.36 -6.32
N ALA A 319 -24.80 2.20 -7.62
CA ALA A 319 -26.01 2.72 -8.29
C ALA A 319 -27.29 1.93 -7.91
N GLY A 320 -27.11 0.79 -7.28
CA GLY A 320 -28.21 -0.02 -6.77
C GLY A 320 -28.83 -0.96 -7.82
N ARG A 321 -29.99 -1.49 -7.47
CA ARG A 321 -30.71 -2.52 -8.24
C ARG A 321 -31.49 -1.90 -9.40
N LEU A 322 -30.79 -1.64 -10.50
CA LEU A 322 -31.39 -1.12 -11.74
C LEU A 322 -30.89 -1.94 -12.93
N THR A 323 -31.79 -2.23 -13.89
CA THR A 323 -31.40 -2.87 -15.14
C THR A 323 -30.34 -2.03 -15.84
N SER A 324 -29.20 -2.61 -16.10
CA SER A 324 -28.00 -1.92 -16.56
C SER A 324 -27.44 -2.51 -17.84
N MET A 325 -26.93 -1.65 -18.72
CA MET A 325 -26.21 -2.03 -19.93
C MET A 325 -24.73 -1.72 -19.75
N GLY A 326 -23.85 -2.71 -19.91
CA GLY A 326 -22.39 -2.54 -19.93
C GLY A 326 -21.88 -2.45 -21.35
N LEU A 327 -21.06 -1.43 -21.61
CA LEU A 327 -20.37 -1.22 -22.87
C LEU A 327 -18.87 -1.34 -22.64
N ASP A 328 -18.25 -2.36 -23.23
CA ASP A 328 -16.80 -2.56 -23.25
C ASP A 328 -16.25 -2.03 -24.58
N PRO A 329 -15.60 -0.85 -24.58
CA PRO A 329 -15.22 -0.14 -25.78
C PRO A 329 -14.15 -0.86 -26.61
N GLY A 330 -14.23 -0.75 -27.96
CA GLY A 330 -13.18 -1.27 -28.84
C GLY A 330 -13.33 -0.76 -30.27
N PHE A 331 -12.27 -0.17 -30.84
CA PHE A 331 -12.29 0.34 -32.21
C PHE A 331 -12.42 -0.76 -33.25
N ARG A 332 -11.51 -1.76 -33.22
CA ARG A 332 -11.44 -2.82 -34.23
C ARG A 332 -12.37 -3.97 -33.95
N THR A 333 -12.48 -4.33 -32.68
CA THR A 333 -13.25 -5.50 -32.25
C THR A 333 -14.73 -5.19 -31.98
N GLY A 334 -15.14 -3.92 -32.12
CA GLY A 334 -16.46 -3.43 -31.79
C GLY A 334 -16.66 -3.24 -30.29
N ILE A 335 -17.74 -2.55 -29.95
CA ILE A 335 -18.21 -2.36 -28.56
C ILE A 335 -18.97 -3.63 -28.17
N LYS A 336 -18.44 -4.35 -27.17
CA LYS A 336 -19.13 -5.49 -26.59
C LYS A 336 -20.17 -4.97 -25.62
N THR A 337 -21.40 -5.41 -25.80
CA THR A 337 -22.55 -4.95 -25.03
C THR A 337 -23.16 -6.11 -24.27
N ALA A 338 -23.48 -5.90 -23.01
CA ALA A 338 -24.25 -6.83 -22.19
C ALA A 338 -25.32 -6.09 -21.41
N VAL A 339 -26.52 -6.66 -21.35
CA VAL A 339 -27.61 -6.16 -20.52
C VAL A 339 -27.83 -7.11 -19.35
N VAL A 340 -27.83 -6.55 -18.14
CA VAL A 340 -28.11 -7.30 -16.91
C VAL A 340 -29.34 -6.74 -16.22
N ASP A 341 -30.13 -7.62 -15.57
CA ASP A 341 -31.27 -7.20 -14.77
C ASP A 341 -30.84 -6.53 -13.44
N ASP A 342 -31.80 -6.17 -12.63
CA ASP A 342 -31.58 -5.54 -11.32
C ASP A 342 -30.90 -6.44 -10.29
N THR A 343 -30.75 -7.74 -10.57
CA THR A 343 -29.99 -8.69 -9.75
C THR A 343 -28.60 -9.01 -10.31
N GLY A 344 -28.23 -8.41 -11.45
CA GLY A 344 -26.98 -8.67 -12.15
C GLY A 344 -27.01 -9.92 -13.05
N LYS A 345 -28.17 -10.55 -13.28
CA LYS A 345 -28.32 -11.69 -14.19
C LYS A 345 -28.26 -11.20 -15.64
N LEU A 346 -27.47 -11.87 -16.47
CA LEU A 346 -27.37 -11.56 -17.90
C LEU A 346 -28.73 -11.82 -18.62
N LEU A 347 -29.20 -10.80 -19.33
CA LEU A 347 -30.41 -10.84 -20.12
C LEU A 347 -30.13 -10.97 -21.63
N ASP A 348 -29.20 -10.18 -22.15
CA ASP A 348 -28.91 -10.09 -23.57
C ASP A 348 -27.49 -9.59 -23.85
N THR A 349 -27.00 -9.87 -25.07
CA THR A 349 -25.68 -9.39 -25.51
C THR A 349 -25.71 -8.96 -26.97
N ALA A 350 -24.82 -8.03 -27.32
CA ALA A 350 -24.57 -7.61 -28.70
C ALA A 350 -23.12 -7.16 -28.90
N VAL A 351 -22.70 -7.11 -30.15
CA VAL A 351 -21.47 -6.42 -30.56
C VAL A 351 -21.88 -5.39 -31.60
N VAL A 352 -21.55 -4.12 -31.34
CA VAL A 352 -21.83 -3.00 -32.24
C VAL A 352 -20.55 -2.29 -32.64
N TYR A 353 -20.52 -1.67 -33.79
CA TYR A 353 -19.33 -1.06 -34.36
C TYR A 353 -19.49 0.44 -34.57
N LEU A 354 -18.51 1.22 -34.11
CA LEU A 354 -18.51 2.70 -34.24
C LEU A 354 -18.61 3.18 -35.68
N HIS A 355 -17.97 2.47 -36.62
CA HIS A 355 -18.07 2.81 -38.05
C HIS A 355 -19.43 2.50 -38.68
N GLN A 356 -20.36 1.88 -37.96
CA GLN A 356 -21.73 1.61 -38.33
C GLN A 356 -22.71 2.27 -37.34
N GLU A 357 -22.54 3.56 -37.09
CA GLU A 357 -23.20 4.31 -36.03
C GLU A 357 -24.72 4.14 -36.00
N ASN A 358 -25.40 4.27 -37.17
CA ASN A 358 -26.86 4.10 -37.23
C ASN A 358 -27.31 2.69 -36.84
N ASN A 359 -26.57 1.66 -37.23
CA ASN A 359 -26.86 0.29 -36.85
C ASN A 359 -26.61 0.05 -35.37
N ALA A 360 -25.53 0.65 -34.83
CA ALA A 360 -25.19 0.60 -33.42
C ALA A 360 -26.32 1.25 -32.58
N LEU A 361 -26.72 2.49 -32.92
CA LEU A 361 -27.81 3.18 -32.23
C LEU A 361 -29.12 2.39 -32.28
N THR A 362 -29.47 1.83 -33.44
CA THR A 362 -30.70 1.01 -33.59
C THR A 362 -30.67 -0.23 -32.73
N THR A 363 -29.55 -0.94 -32.72
CA THR A 363 -29.35 -2.17 -31.94
C THR A 363 -29.41 -1.88 -30.43
N LEU A 364 -28.67 -0.87 -29.97
CA LEU A 364 -28.66 -0.49 -28.55
C LEU A 364 -30.01 0.05 -28.09
N ALA A 365 -30.69 0.89 -28.88
CA ALA A 365 -32.02 1.39 -28.58
C ALA A 365 -33.05 0.26 -28.46
N ARG A 366 -32.97 -0.76 -29.34
CA ARG A 366 -33.82 -1.94 -29.22
C ARG A 366 -33.61 -2.68 -27.90
N LEU A 367 -32.36 -2.94 -27.52
CA LEU A 367 -32.02 -3.60 -26.24
C LEU A 367 -32.49 -2.80 -25.03
N ILE A 368 -32.30 -1.46 -25.06
CA ILE A 368 -32.74 -0.56 -23.99
C ILE A 368 -34.26 -0.64 -23.80
N LYS A 369 -35.03 -0.56 -24.87
CA LYS A 369 -36.52 -0.64 -24.83
C LYS A 369 -37.01 -2.02 -24.43
N GLN A 370 -36.41 -3.07 -24.98
CA GLN A 370 -36.80 -4.45 -24.73
C GLN A 370 -36.64 -4.87 -23.27
N HIS A 371 -35.55 -4.44 -22.63
CA HIS A 371 -35.20 -4.86 -21.26
C HIS A 371 -35.44 -3.75 -20.21
N GLY A 372 -35.90 -2.57 -20.61
CA GLY A 372 -36.17 -1.48 -19.67
C GLY A 372 -34.90 -0.93 -18.99
N VAL A 373 -33.78 -0.86 -19.72
CA VAL A 373 -32.51 -0.37 -19.22
C VAL A 373 -32.63 1.05 -18.63
N LYS A 374 -32.02 1.30 -17.50
CA LYS A 374 -31.97 2.59 -16.81
C LYS A 374 -30.57 3.18 -16.74
N LEU A 375 -29.56 2.32 -16.71
CA LEU A 375 -28.16 2.72 -16.57
C LEU A 375 -27.33 2.18 -17.73
N ILE A 376 -26.43 3.01 -18.27
CA ILE A 376 -25.42 2.63 -19.26
C ILE A 376 -24.04 2.83 -18.62
N ALA A 377 -23.36 1.73 -18.36
CA ALA A 377 -22.00 1.70 -17.85
C ALA A 377 -21.00 1.58 -19.02
N ILE A 378 -20.08 2.50 -19.14
CA ILE A 378 -19.10 2.57 -20.22
C ILE A 378 -17.71 2.33 -19.64
N GLY A 379 -16.99 1.32 -20.11
CA GLY A 379 -15.59 1.11 -19.71
C GLY A 379 -14.71 2.28 -20.13
N ASN A 380 -13.72 2.62 -19.31
CA ASN A 380 -12.81 3.75 -19.54
C ASN A 380 -11.58 3.41 -20.41
N GLY A 381 -11.63 2.32 -21.16
CA GLY A 381 -10.54 1.89 -22.05
C GLY A 381 -10.49 2.59 -23.39
N THR A 382 -9.78 1.96 -24.33
CA THR A 382 -9.64 2.47 -25.72
C THR A 382 -11.01 2.60 -26.40
N ALA A 383 -11.30 3.73 -27.04
CA ALA A 383 -12.59 4.09 -27.65
C ALA A 383 -13.73 4.41 -26.66
N SER A 384 -13.40 4.65 -25.39
CA SER A 384 -14.37 5.03 -24.35
C SER A 384 -15.17 6.27 -24.72
N ARG A 385 -14.55 7.27 -25.35
CA ARG A 385 -15.20 8.54 -25.72
C ARG A 385 -16.18 8.42 -26.86
N GLU A 386 -15.78 7.72 -27.90
CA GLU A 386 -16.66 7.48 -29.03
C GLU A 386 -17.87 6.69 -28.57
N THR A 387 -17.64 5.75 -27.64
CA THR A 387 -18.72 4.98 -26.98
C THR A 387 -19.56 5.87 -26.07
N ASP A 388 -18.96 6.80 -25.34
CA ASP A 388 -19.66 7.75 -24.49
C ASP A 388 -20.51 8.74 -25.32
N LYS A 389 -20.00 9.21 -26.47
CA LYS A 389 -20.74 10.02 -27.41
C LYS A 389 -21.96 9.26 -27.95
N LEU A 390 -21.77 8.02 -28.39
CA LEU A 390 -22.84 7.14 -28.86
C LEU A 390 -23.90 6.92 -27.78
N ALA A 391 -23.51 6.68 -26.53
CA ALA A 391 -24.41 6.57 -25.40
C ALA A 391 -25.15 7.91 -25.12
N GLY A 392 -24.50 9.03 -25.29
CA GLY A 392 -25.10 10.35 -25.17
C GLY A 392 -26.23 10.58 -26.19
N GLU A 393 -26.07 10.09 -27.42
CA GLU A 393 -27.12 10.14 -28.45
C GLU A 393 -28.32 9.25 -28.09
N LEU A 394 -28.08 8.08 -27.49
CA LEU A 394 -29.13 7.21 -26.96
C LEU A 394 -29.93 7.89 -25.84
N VAL A 395 -29.23 8.54 -24.90
CA VAL A 395 -29.89 9.28 -23.82
C VAL A 395 -30.76 10.40 -24.36
N LYS A 396 -30.28 11.18 -25.34
CA LYS A 396 -31.02 12.26 -26.00
C LYS A 396 -32.20 11.73 -26.87
N GLY A 397 -31.97 10.59 -27.51
CA GLY A 397 -32.99 9.97 -28.41
C GLY A 397 -34.10 9.18 -27.72
N LEU A 398 -33.96 8.87 -26.42
CA LEU A 398 -34.88 8.07 -25.63
C LEU A 398 -35.21 8.73 -24.29
N PRO A 399 -35.71 9.96 -24.27
CA PRO A 399 -35.95 10.70 -23.03
C PRO A 399 -37.00 10.03 -22.13
N GLU A 400 -37.93 9.27 -22.72
CA GLU A 400 -38.96 8.53 -22.01
C GLU A 400 -38.40 7.40 -21.14
N MET A 401 -37.17 6.90 -21.42
CA MET A 401 -36.56 5.81 -20.70
C MET A 401 -35.90 6.25 -19.38
N GLY A 402 -35.62 7.56 -19.24
CA GLY A 402 -34.90 8.08 -18.07
C GLY A 402 -33.49 7.48 -17.93
N LEU A 403 -32.77 7.40 -19.04
CA LEU A 403 -31.43 6.80 -19.09
C LEU A 403 -30.38 7.69 -18.44
N HIS A 404 -29.49 7.07 -17.69
CA HIS A 404 -28.24 7.69 -17.20
C HIS A 404 -27.04 6.92 -17.77
N LYS A 405 -26.03 7.64 -18.25
CA LYS A 405 -24.78 7.06 -18.71
C LYS A 405 -23.65 7.43 -17.78
N ILE A 406 -22.71 6.52 -17.55
CA ILE A 406 -21.60 6.70 -16.61
C ILE A 406 -20.39 5.95 -17.13
N VAL A 407 -19.25 6.63 -17.14
CA VAL A 407 -17.96 5.96 -17.41
C VAL A 407 -17.47 5.32 -16.11
N VAL A 408 -17.16 4.04 -16.17
CA VAL A 408 -16.68 3.24 -15.04
C VAL A 408 -15.29 2.70 -15.33
N SER A 409 -14.49 2.50 -14.28
CA SER A 409 -13.19 1.85 -14.43
C SER A 409 -13.37 0.40 -14.91
N GLU A 410 -12.73 0.05 -16.01
CA GLU A 410 -12.69 -1.35 -16.51
C GLU A 410 -11.48 -2.13 -15.95
N ALA A 411 -10.71 -1.53 -15.03
CA ALA A 411 -9.54 -2.15 -14.44
C ALA A 411 -9.83 -3.59 -13.96
N GLY A 412 -9.04 -4.55 -14.40
CA GLY A 412 -9.23 -5.96 -14.09
C GLY A 412 -10.39 -6.68 -14.79
N ALA A 413 -11.22 -6.01 -15.60
CA ALA A 413 -12.33 -6.65 -16.30
C ALA A 413 -11.84 -7.74 -17.28
N SER A 414 -10.73 -7.52 -17.95
CA SER A 414 -10.08 -8.51 -18.81
C SER A 414 -9.58 -9.72 -18.03
N VAL A 415 -9.06 -9.52 -16.82
CA VAL A 415 -8.62 -10.61 -15.93
C VAL A 415 -9.81 -11.42 -15.45
N TYR A 416 -10.90 -10.77 -15.05
CA TYR A 416 -12.15 -11.45 -14.71
C TYR A 416 -12.66 -12.27 -15.88
N SER A 417 -12.76 -11.68 -17.09
CA SER A 417 -13.35 -12.36 -18.26
C SER A 417 -12.61 -13.64 -18.64
N ALA A 418 -11.29 -13.69 -18.44
CA ALA A 418 -10.44 -14.86 -18.67
C ALA A 418 -10.38 -15.84 -17.47
N SER A 419 -10.97 -15.50 -16.34
CA SER A 419 -10.89 -16.30 -15.12
C SER A 419 -11.73 -17.57 -15.18
N GLU A 420 -11.34 -18.58 -14.39
CA GLU A 420 -12.14 -19.80 -14.20
C GLU A 420 -13.52 -19.50 -13.61
N LEU A 421 -13.61 -18.49 -12.75
CA LEU A 421 -14.87 -18.05 -12.17
C LEU A 421 -15.83 -17.55 -13.24
N ALA A 422 -15.37 -16.66 -14.13
CA ALA A 422 -16.20 -16.14 -15.22
C ALA A 422 -16.59 -17.26 -16.22
N ALA A 423 -15.72 -18.24 -16.45
CA ALA A 423 -16.03 -19.41 -17.27
C ALA A 423 -17.14 -20.28 -16.64
N LYS A 424 -17.16 -20.40 -15.31
CA LYS A 424 -18.23 -21.12 -14.59
C LYS A 424 -19.54 -20.32 -14.53
N GLU A 425 -19.46 -18.99 -14.36
CA GLU A 425 -20.64 -18.12 -14.38
C GLU A 425 -21.32 -18.07 -15.78
N PHE A 426 -20.49 -18.10 -16.84
CA PHE A 426 -20.93 -17.95 -18.22
C PHE A 426 -20.26 -18.97 -19.15
N PRO A 427 -20.61 -20.27 -19.05
CA PRO A 427 -19.93 -21.30 -19.82
C PRO A 427 -20.16 -21.17 -21.34
N GLU A 428 -21.32 -20.66 -21.75
CA GLU A 428 -21.71 -20.52 -23.16
C GLU A 428 -21.41 -19.13 -23.74
N LEU A 429 -20.92 -18.16 -22.90
CA LEU A 429 -20.67 -16.80 -23.33
C LEU A 429 -19.22 -16.63 -23.80
N ASP A 430 -19.05 -15.98 -24.93
CA ASP A 430 -17.73 -15.61 -25.44
C ASP A 430 -16.96 -14.79 -24.40
N VAL A 431 -15.66 -15.09 -24.26
CA VAL A 431 -14.78 -14.44 -23.29
C VAL A 431 -14.82 -12.92 -23.41
N SER A 432 -14.88 -12.39 -24.66
CA SER A 432 -14.90 -10.95 -24.90
C SER A 432 -16.15 -10.24 -24.38
N LEU A 433 -17.28 -10.95 -24.26
CA LEU A 433 -18.55 -10.41 -23.75
C LEU A 433 -18.65 -10.43 -22.22
N ARG A 434 -17.90 -11.30 -21.56
CA ARG A 434 -17.89 -11.38 -20.08
C ARG A 434 -17.38 -10.10 -19.43
N GLY A 435 -16.47 -9.38 -20.11
CA GLY A 435 -16.00 -8.05 -19.68
C GLY A 435 -17.13 -7.03 -19.60
N ALA A 436 -17.99 -6.98 -20.61
CA ALA A 436 -19.14 -6.08 -20.64
C ALA A 436 -20.15 -6.39 -19.51
N VAL A 437 -20.36 -7.67 -19.18
CA VAL A 437 -21.18 -8.07 -18.02
C VAL A 437 -20.60 -7.54 -16.73
N SER A 438 -19.29 -7.68 -16.54
CA SER A 438 -18.60 -7.16 -15.35
C SER A 438 -18.72 -5.64 -15.26
N ILE A 439 -18.56 -4.91 -16.36
CA ILE A 439 -18.71 -3.45 -16.42
C ILE A 439 -20.13 -3.02 -15.99
N ALA A 440 -21.18 -3.71 -16.46
CA ALA A 440 -22.55 -3.43 -16.04
C ALA A 440 -22.77 -3.66 -14.54
N ARG A 441 -22.30 -4.79 -14.01
CA ARG A 441 -22.43 -5.17 -12.59
C ARG A 441 -21.66 -4.27 -11.66
N ARG A 442 -20.47 -3.75 -12.07
CA ARG A 442 -19.70 -2.79 -11.27
C ARG A 442 -20.44 -1.52 -10.97
N LEU A 443 -21.28 -1.07 -11.91
CA LEU A 443 -22.10 0.10 -11.69
C LEU A 443 -23.19 -0.19 -10.66
N GLN A 444 -23.77 -1.38 -10.70
CA GLN A 444 -24.79 -1.79 -9.72
C GLN A 444 -24.20 -1.89 -8.31
N ASP A 445 -23.09 -2.60 -8.14
CA ASP A 445 -22.35 -2.72 -6.87
C ASP A 445 -20.86 -2.98 -7.13
N PRO A 446 -20.00 -1.95 -6.98
CA PRO A 446 -18.57 -2.07 -7.20
C PRO A 446 -17.91 -3.14 -6.33
N LEU A 447 -18.25 -3.19 -5.04
CA LEU A 447 -17.67 -4.16 -4.09
C LEU A 447 -17.98 -5.59 -4.48
N ALA A 448 -19.25 -5.88 -4.75
CA ALA A 448 -19.71 -7.23 -5.06
C ALA A 448 -19.07 -7.80 -6.34
N GLU A 449 -18.73 -6.96 -7.30
CA GLU A 449 -18.09 -7.37 -8.53
C GLU A 449 -16.56 -7.42 -8.43
N LEU A 450 -15.94 -6.40 -7.84
CA LEU A 450 -14.48 -6.28 -7.75
C LEU A 450 -13.83 -7.36 -6.87
N VAL A 451 -14.54 -7.89 -5.88
CA VAL A 451 -14.03 -9.01 -5.05
C VAL A 451 -13.80 -10.30 -5.82
N LYS A 452 -14.36 -10.43 -7.04
CA LYS A 452 -14.15 -11.55 -7.96
C LYS A 452 -12.80 -11.53 -8.65
N ILE A 453 -12.07 -10.41 -8.56
CA ILE A 453 -10.80 -10.15 -9.23
C ILE A 453 -9.68 -10.19 -8.19
N ASP A 454 -8.54 -10.78 -8.55
CA ASP A 454 -7.32 -10.63 -7.72
C ASP A 454 -7.03 -9.13 -7.52
N PRO A 455 -6.97 -8.64 -6.28
CA PRO A 455 -6.78 -7.22 -6.00
C PRO A 455 -5.56 -6.61 -6.70
N LYS A 456 -4.49 -7.38 -6.89
CA LYS A 456 -3.31 -6.93 -7.63
C LYS A 456 -3.59 -6.62 -9.10
N SER A 457 -4.62 -7.23 -9.67
CA SER A 457 -5.00 -7.04 -11.07
C SER A 457 -5.89 -5.81 -11.30
N ILE A 458 -6.34 -5.13 -10.24
CA ILE A 458 -7.21 -3.94 -10.35
C ILE A 458 -6.41 -2.71 -10.83
N GLY A 459 -5.09 -2.67 -10.65
CA GLY A 459 -4.22 -1.72 -11.35
C GLY A 459 -4.31 -0.26 -10.88
N VAL A 460 -4.68 0.00 -9.64
CA VAL A 460 -4.77 1.35 -9.05
C VAL A 460 -3.52 1.77 -8.27
N GLY A 461 -2.43 1.00 -8.36
CA GLY A 461 -1.17 1.27 -7.68
C GLY A 461 -0.10 1.83 -8.61
N GLN A 462 0.78 2.68 -8.07
CA GLN A 462 2.01 3.07 -8.74
C GLN A 462 3.09 2.03 -8.44
N TYR A 463 3.91 1.70 -9.47
CA TYR A 463 5.01 0.74 -9.32
C TYR A 463 4.63 -0.64 -8.74
N GLN A 464 3.40 -1.07 -8.93
CA GLN A 464 2.88 -2.31 -8.32
C GLN A 464 3.69 -3.57 -8.65
N HIS A 465 4.39 -3.59 -9.81
CA HIS A 465 5.25 -4.71 -10.21
C HIS A 465 6.66 -4.64 -9.64
N ASP A 466 7.06 -3.50 -9.07
CA ASP A 466 8.39 -3.26 -8.52
C ASP A 466 8.47 -3.47 -7.00
N VAL A 467 7.33 -3.45 -6.31
CA VAL A 467 7.24 -3.64 -4.86
C VAL A 467 7.26 -5.11 -4.47
N ASN A 468 7.46 -5.38 -3.18
CA ASN A 468 7.39 -6.74 -2.63
C ASN A 468 5.99 -7.33 -2.83
N GLN A 469 5.89 -8.37 -3.68
CA GLN A 469 4.62 -8.98 -4.10
C GLN A 469 3.89 -9.71 -2.97
N SER A 470 4.61 -10.25 -1.98
CA SER A 470 4.00 -10.92 -0.83
C SER A 470 3.37 -9.91 0.14
N GLN A 471 4.08 -8.82 0.42
CA GLN A 471 3.55 -7.72 1.24
C GLN A 471 2.37 -7.03 0.55
N LEU A 472 2.47 -6.79 -0.76
CA LEU A 472 1.38 -6.24 -1.55
C LEU A 472 0.13 -7.12 -1.46
N ALA A 473 0.25 -8.42 -1.72
CA ALA A 473 -0.88 -9.35 -1.65
C ALA A 473 -1.55 -9.33 -0.27
N LYS A 474 -0.76 -9.44 0.80
CA LYS A 474 -1.25 -9.43 2.18
C LYS A 474 -1.99 -8.13 2.53
N SER A 475 -1.42 -6.99 2.14
CA SER A 475 -2.05 -5.68 2.38
C SER A 475 -3.37 -5.50 1.64
N LEU A 476 -3.41 -5.89 0.35
CA LEU A 476 -4.63 -5.76 -0.45
C LEU A 476 -5.73 -6.74 -0.02
N ASP A 477 -5.37 -7.96 0.37
CA ASP A 477 -6.33 -8.93 0.93
C ASP A 477 -6.96 -8.41 2.22
N ALA A 478 -6.17 -7.78 3.11
CA ALA A 478 -6.68 -7.16 4.32
C ALA A 478 -7.67 -6.03 4.00
N VAL A 479 -7.37 -5.18 3.01
CA VAL A 479 -8.29 -4.11 2.57
C VAL A 479 -9.62 -4.67 2.08
N VAL A 480 -9.58 -5.73 1.25
CA VAL A 480 -10.81 -6.36 0.75
C VAL A 480 -11.63 -6.93 1.90
N GLU A 481 -11.00 -7.64 2.84
CA GLU A 481 -11.66 -8.18 4.03
C GLU A 481 -12.32 -7.06 4.85
N ASP A 482 -11.59 -5.99 5.14
CA ASP A 482 -12.10 -4.88 5.93
C ASP A 482 -13.28 -4.17 5.24
N CYS A 483 -13.22 -3.95 3.92
CA CYS A 483 -14.31 -3.35 3.15
C CYS A 483 -15.57 -4.21 3.14
N VAL A 484 -15.44 -5.52 2.89
CA VAL A 484 -16.58 -6.44 2.85
C VAL A 484 -17.26 -6.52 4.22
N ASN A 485 -16.50 -6.62 5.30
CA ASN A 485 -17.05 -6.69 6.66
C ASN A 485 -17.60 -5.35 7.13
N ALA A 486 -17.05 -4.21 6.69
CA ALA A 486 -17.62 -2.89 6.97
C ALA A 486 -19.01 -2.69 6.33
N VAL A 487 -19.19 -3.13 5.08
CA VAL A 487 -20.46 -3.04 4.37
C VAL A 487 -21.46 -4.08 4.87
N GLY A 488 -20.99 -5.31 5.15
CA GLY A 488 -21.84 -6.47 5.41
C GLY A 488 -22.45 -7.04 4.13
N VAL A 489 -22.95 -8.26 4.20
CA VAL A 489 -23.33 -9.04 3.02
C VAL A 489 -24.69 -9.71 3.20
N ASP A 490 -25.59 -9.57 2.22
CA ASP A 490 -26.84 -10.35 2.17
C ASP A 490 -26.52 -11.79 1.75
N VAL A 491 -26.75 -12.75 2.67
CA VAL A 491 -26.40 -14.16 2.46
C VAL A 491 -27.21 -14.81 1.33
N ASN A 492 -28.39 -14.28 1.05
CA ASN A 492 -29.28 -14.84 0.03
C ASN A 492 -28.93 -14.42 -1.40
N THR A 493 -28.19 -13.31 -1.57
CA THR A 493 -27.85 -12.77 -2.89
C THR A 493 -26.34 -12.81 -3.18
N ALA A 494 -25.51 -12.93 -2.15
CA ALA A 494 -24.05 -12.85 -2.28
C ALA A 494 -23.45 -14.00 -3.10
N SER A 495 -22.42 -13.69 -3.87
CA SER A 495 -21.58 -14.69 -4.55
C SER A 495 -20.65 -15.39 -3.57
N ALA A 496 -20.16 -16.58 -3.91
CA ALA A 496 -19.19 -17.30 -3.09
C ALA A 496 -17.88 -16.50 -2.86
N PRO A 497 -17.30 -15.79 -3.86
CA PRO A 497 -16.14 -14.92 -3.62
C PRO A 497 -16.41 -13.81 -2.60
N LEU A 498 -17.60 -13.21 -2.61
CA LEU A 498 -17.98 -12.18 -1.65
C LEU A 498 -18.12 -12.75 -0.23
N LEU A 499 -18.81 -13.88 -0.10
CA LEU A 499 -18.98 -14.60 1.17
C LEU A 499 -17.64 -15.05 1.75
N ALA A 500 -16.68 -15.47 0.93
CA ALA A 500 -15.37 -15.92 1.36
C ALA A 500 -14.53 -14.83 2.06
N ARG A 501 -14.91 -13.56 1.92
CA ARG A 501 -14.26 -12.39 2.57
C ARG A 501 -14.91 -12.01 3.91
N ILE A 502 -16.01 -12.66 4.27
CA ILE A 502 -16.66 -12.46 5.57
C ILE A 502 -15.80 -13.10 6.69
N SER A 503 -15.72 -12.40 7.81
CA SER A 503 -15.02 -12.84 9.01
C SER A 503 -15.36 -14.31 9.36
N GLY A 504 -14.33 -15.12 9.54
CA GLY A 504 -14.48 -16.56 9.88
C GLY A 504 -14.86 -17.49 8.72
N LEU A 505 -15.21 -16.96 7.54
CA LEU A 505 -15.50 -17.76 6.35
C LEU A 505 -14.24 -17.95 5.50
N ASN A 506 -14.26 -19.01 4.69
CA ASN A 506 -13.28 -19.29 3.65
C ASN A 506 -14.01 -19.73 2.38
N SER A 507 -13.28 -19.95 1.29
CA SER A 507 -13.88 -20.33 -0.01
C SER A 507 -14.73 -21.61 0.06
N THR A 508 -14.33 -22.60 0.85
CA THR A 508 -15.11 -23.84 1.01
C THR A 508 -16.44 -23.57 1.72
N LEU A 509 -16.41 -22.83 2.83
CA LEU A 509 -17.62 -22.47 3.57
C LEU A 509 -18.55 -21.56 2.76
N ALA A 510 -17.98 -20.62 2.01
CA ALA A 510 -18.75 -19.77 1.10
C ALA A 510 -19.47 -20.58 0.02
N GLN A 511 -18.80 -21.54 -0.59
CA GLN A 511 -19.41 -22.47 -1.55
C GLN A 511 -20.51 -23.33 -0.90
N ASN A 512 -20.28 -23.84 0.33
CA ASN A 512 -21.28 -24.61 1.06
C ASN A 512 -22.53 -23.78 1.38
N ILE A 513 -22.37 -22.49 1.71
CA ILE A 513 -23.51 -21.58 1.94
C ILE A 513 -24.33 -21.42 0.65
N VAL A 514 -23.64 -21.18 -0.49
CA VAL A 514 -24.32 -21.05 -1.79
C VAL A 514 -25.06 -22.36 -2.17
N ALA A 515 -24.36 -23.49 -2.07
CA ALA A 515 -24.99 -24.81 -2.37
C ALA A 515 -26.21 -25.07 -1.46
N TYR A 516 -26.09 -24.80 -0.16
CA TYR A 516 -27.18 -24.99 0.78
C TYR A 516 -28.42 -24.15 0.40
N ARG A 517 -28.25 -22.86 0.05
CA ARG A 517 -29.37 -22.02 -0.33
C ARG A 517 -29.99 -22.44 -1.67
N ASP A 518 -29.18 -22.93 -2.61
CA ASP A 518 -29.67 -23.41 -3.91
C ASP A 518 -30.50 -24.71 -3.77
N GLU A 519 -30.14 -25.57 -2.84
CA GLU A 519 -30.84 -26.83 -2.54
C GLU A 519 -32.05 -26.65 -1.63
N ASN A 520 -31.97 -25.78 -0.61
CA ASN A 520 -32.96 -25.66 0.47
C ASN A 520 -33.77 -24.36 0.44
N GLY A 521 -33.53 -23.50 -0.56
CA GLY A 521 -34.13 -22.18 -0.66
C GLY A 521 -33.41 -21.13 0.24
N ALA A 522 -33.89 -19.91 0.18
CA ALA A 522 -33.32 -18.77 0.90
C ALA A 522 -33.29 -18.98 2.42
N PHE A 523 -32.28 -18.47 3.04
CA PHE A 523 -32.17 -18.39 4.50
C PHE A 523 -33.26 -17.43 5.03
N ASP A 524 -34.06 -17.87 5.99
CA ASP A 524 -35.05 -17.04 6.67
C ASP A 524 -34.62 -16.60 8.07
N SER A 525 -33.45 -17.08 8.55
CA SER A 525 -32.84 -16.67 9.80
C SER A 525 -31.35 -17.00 9.82
N ARG A 526 -30.56 -16.19 10.56
CA ARG A 526 -29.12 -16.45 10.78
C ARG A 526 -28.86 -17.81 11.41
N LYS A 527 -29.75 -18.30 12.28
CA LYS A 527 -29.65 -19.62 12.91
C LYS A 527 -29.61 -20.77 11.91
N LYS A 528 -30.22 -20.62 10.75
CA LYS A 528 -30.15 -21.64 9.67
C LYS A 528 -28.74 -21.82 9.10
N LEU A 529 -27.84 -20.85 9.24
CA LEU A 529 -26.45 -20.98 8.84
C LEU A 529 -25.75 -22.15 9.56
N LEU A 530 -26.13 -22.47 10.78
CA LEU A 530 -25.61 -23.62 11.53
C LEU A 530 -25.95 -24.98 10.88
N LYS A 531 -26.88 -25.02 9.91
CA LYS A 531 -27.20 -26.22 9.15
C LYS A 531 -26.30 -26.38 7.92
N VAL A 532 -25.52 -25.37 7.57
CA VAL A 532 -24.56 -25.45 6.46
C VAL A 532 -23.42 -26.40 6.82
N PRO A 533 -23.07 -27.35 5.93
CA PRO A 533 -21.97 -28.28 6.20
C PRO A 533 -20.66 -27.58 6.56
N ARG A 534 -20.00 -28.02 7.62
CA ARG A 534 -18.74 -27.51 8.18
C ARG A 534 -18.82 -26.11 8.81
N LEU A 535 -19.97 -25.47 8.87
CA LEU A 535 -20.15 -24.20 9.56
C LEU A 535 -20.51 -24.48 11.02
N GLY A 536 -19.49 -24.48 11.89
CA GLY A 536 -19.65 -24.70 13.34
C GLY A 536 -19.96 -23.41 14.12
N GLU A 537 -20.19 -23.56 15.43
CA GLU A 537 -20.57 -22.45 16.30
C GLU A 537 -19.52 -21.32 16.32
N LYS A 538 -18.23 -21.64 16.38
CA LYS A 538 -17.15 -20.63 16.38
C LYS A 538 -17.12 -19.81 15.09
N THR A 539 -17.33 -20.46 13.96
CA THR A 539 -17.44 -19.79 12.64
C THR A 539 -18.70 -18.93 12.56
N TYR A 540 -19.82 -19.48 13.06
CA TYR A 540 -21.09 -18.74 13.14
C TYR A 540 -20.94 -17.47 13.98
N GLU A 541 -20.35 -17.56 15.17
CA GLU A 541 -20.05 -16.42 16.03
C GLU A 541 -19.31 -15.31 15.27
N GLN A 542 -18.26 -15.66 14.52
CA GLN A 542 -17.47 -14.67 13.81
C GLN A 542 -18.18 -14.07 12.60
N ALA A 543 -18.98 -14.85 11.89
CA ALA A 543 -19.60 -14.45 10.64
C ALA A 543 -20.97 -13.79 10.79
N ALA A 544 -21.76 -14.21 11.78
CA ALA A 544 -23.18 -13.91 11.87
C ALA A 544 -23.53 -12.41 11.85
N GLY A 545 -22.75 -11.59 12.53
CA GLY A 545 -22.98 -10.12 12.56
C GLY A 545 -22.75 -9.41 11.24
N PHE A 546 -21.95 -10.01 10.35
CA PHE A 546 -21.64 -9.46 9.03
C PHE A 546 -22.54 -10.02 7.91
N LEU A 547 -23.26 -11.11 8.18
CA LEU A 547 -24.22 -11.71 7.26
C LEU A 547 -25.63 -11.19 7.57
N ARG A 548 -26.30 -10.70 6.54
CA ARG A 548 -27.64 -10.10 6.67
C ARG A 548 -28.68 -10.94 5.96
N ILE A 549 -29.89 -10.94 6.48
CA ILE A 549 -31.06 -11.60 5.89
C ILE A 549 -32.20 -10.60 5.86
N ASN A 550 -32.50 -10.09 4.68
CA ASN A 550 -33.60 -9.16 4.49
C ASN A 550 -34.95 -9.92 4.35
N GLY A 551 -35.96 -9.44 5.07
CA GLY A 551 -37.29 -10.06 5.04
C GLY A 551 -37.38 -11.43 5.72
N GLY A 552 -36.41 -11.78 6.57
CA GLY A 552 -36.44 -13.02 7.36
C GLY A 552 -37.42 -13.00 8.52
N LYS A 553 -37.48 -14.12 9.27
CA LYS A 553 -38.37 -14.28 10.44
C LYS A 553 -37.95 -13.43 11.61
N GLU A 554 -36.63 -13.18 11.76
CA GLU A 554 -36.05 -12.33 12.80
C GLU A 554 -35.67 -10.97 12.21
N PRO A 555 -36.38 -9.89 12.56
CA PRO A 555 -36.10 -8.56 11.98
C PRO A 555 -34.67 -8.07 12.24
N LEU A 556 -34.04 -8.47 13.35
CA LEU A 556 -32.66 -8.10 13.68
C LEU A 556 -31.64 -8.72 12.76
N ASP A 557 -32.00 -9.81 12.05
CA ASP A 557 -31.10 -10.46 11.08
C ASP A 557 -30.80 -9.58 9.84
N ALA A 558 -31.60 -8.54 9.59
CA ALA A 558 -31.35 -7.54 8.55
C ALA A 558 -30.35 -6.45 9.00
N SER A 559 -30.01 -6.41 10.30
CA SER A 559 -29.12 -5.41 10.91
C SER A 559 -27.71 -5.95 11.10
N ALA A 560 -26.78 -5.09 11.53
CA ALA A 560 -25.46 -5.49 11.97
C ALA A 560 -25.39 -5.81 13.48
N VAL A 561 -26.53 -5.89 14.16
CA VAL A 561 -26.56 -6.34 15.56
C VAL A 561 -26.16 -7.81 15.62
N HIS A 562 -25.17 -8.12 16.45
CA HIS A 562 -24.71 -9.50 16.62
C HIS A 562 -25.77 -10.35 17.34
N PRO A 563 -25.99 -11.63 16.97
CA PRO A 563 -26.98 -12.49 17.64
C PRO A 563 -26.79 -12.63 19.17
N GLU A 564 -25.55 -12.53 19.66
CA GLU A 564 -25.27 -12.54 21.10
C GLU A 564 -25.94 -11.37 21.85
N ALA A 565 -26.17 -10.24 21.19
CA ALA A 565 -26.79 -9.06 21.76
C ALA A 565 -28.32 -9.04 21.62
N TYR A 566 -28.94 -10.03 20.98
CA TYR A 566 -30.40 -10.09 20.85
C TYR A 566 -31.14 -10.08 22.17
N PRO A 567 -30.66 -10.75 23.27
CA PRO A 567 -31.28 -10.66 24.57
C PRO A 567 -31.32 -9.23 25.12
N VAL A 568 -30.31 -8.41 24.85
CA VAL A 568 -30.27 -7.00 25.26
C VAL A 568 -31.36 -6.20 24.53
N VAL A 569 -31.50 -6.41 23.23
CA VAL A 569 -32.57 -5.77 22.44
C VAL A 569 -33.94 -6.25 22.89
N ALA A 570 -34.10 -7.55 23.17
CA ALA A 570 -35.37 -8.09 23.70
C ALA A 570 -35.78 -7.39 25.01
N LYS A 571 -34.83 -7.15 25.91
CA LYS A 571 -35.09 -6.39 27.14
C LYS A 571 -35.53 -4.95 26.83
N MET A 572 -34.90 -4.27 25.87
CA MET A 572 -35.33 -2.93 25.45
C MET A 572 -36.78 -2.93 24.92
N LEU A 573 -37.16 -3.95 24.15
CA LEU A 573 -38.51 -4.12 23.61
C LEU A 573 -39.53 -4.37 24.69
N ASP A 574 -39.19 -5.23 25.67
CA ASP A 574 -40.06 -5.53 26.83
C ASP A 574 -40.28 -4.28 27.68
N ASP A 575 -39.25 -3.51 28.00
CA ASP A 575 -39.34 -2.28 28.78
C ASP A 575 -40.19 -1.19 28.07
N LEU A 576 -40.15 -1.14 26.74
CA LEU A 576 -40.94 -0.22 25.93
C LEU A 576 -42.33 -0.76 25.55
N HIS A 577 -42.62 -2.03 25.84
CA HIS A 577 -43.86 -2.75 25.46
C HIS A 577 -44.18 -2.69 23.96
N ILE A 578 -43.14 -2.86 23.11
CA ILE A 578 -43.25 -2.80 21.64
C ILE A 578 -42.60 -4.01 20.98
N LYS A 579 -42.92 -4.23 19.71
CA LYS A 579 -42.27 -5.25 18.86
C LYS A 579 -41.02 -4.72 18.19
N ALA A 580 -40.14 -5.62 17.80
CA ALA A 580 -38.90 -5.27 17.08
C ALA A 580 -39.16 -4.45 15.80
N ALA A 581 -40.17 -4.81 15.02
CA ALA A 581 -40.57 -4.08 13.83
C ALA A 581 -41.01 -2.61 14.09
N ASP A 582 -41.51 -2.30 15.31
CA ASP A 582 -41.92 -0.96 15.69
C ASP A 582 -40.79 -0.10 16.22
N LEU A 583 -39.67 -0.72 16.66
CA LEU A 583 -38.47 -0.04 17.15
C LEU A 583 -37.52 0.26 16.01
N ILE A 584 -37.31 -0.68 15.09
CA ILE A 584 -36.36 -0.58 13.98
C ILE A 584 -36.75 0.59 13.08
N GLY A 585 -35.83 1.52 12.87
CA GLY A 585 -36.05 2.75 12.09
C GLY A 585 -36.83 3.85 12.82
N ASN A 586 -37.25 3.64 14.06
CA ASN A 586 -38.04 4.62 14.80
C ASN A 586 -37.14 5.44 15.75
N ARG A 587 -36.64 6.53 15.24
CA ARG A 587 -35.72 7.42 15.95
C ARG A 587 -36.29 7.96 17.28
N GLU A 588 -37.59 8.25 17.34
CA GLU A 588 -38.21 8.83 18.55
C GLU A 588 -38.30 7.82 19.68
N LYS A 589 -38.64 6.56 19.39
CA LYS A 589 -38.65 5.49 20.35
C LYS A 589 -37.22 5.13 20.81
N ILE A 590 -36.25 5.11 19.91
CA ILE A 590 -34.86 4.82 20.23
C ILE A 590 -34.27 5.89 21.16
N LYS A 591 -34.60 7.16 21.00
CA LYS A 591 -34.17 8.25 21.88
C LYS A 591 -34.72 8.13 23.33
N GLN A 592 -35.78 7.38 23.55
CA GLN A 592 -36.33 7.13 24.92
C GLN A 592 -35.50 6.10 25.67
N ILE A 593 -34.68 5.32 24.98
CA ILE A 593 -33.82 4.29 25.58
C ILE A 593 -32.62 4.98 26.22
N LYS A 594 -32.42 4.73 27.52
CA LYS A 594 -31.21 5.16 28.24
C LYS A 594 -30.13 4.10 28.09
N PRO A 595 -29.06 4.34 27.33
CA PRO A 595 -28.06 3.31 27.04
C PRO A 595 -27.45 2.65 28.27
N THR A 596 -27.18 3.45 29.30
CA THR A 596 -26.58 2.98 30.56
C THR A 596 -27.44 1.96 31.33
N SER A 597 -28.74 1.87 31.08
CA SER A 597 -29.64 0.92 31.76
C SER A 597 -29.53 -0.51 31.16
N TYR A 598 -28.86 -0.68 30.03
CA TYR A 598 -28.77 -1.94 29.32
C TYR A 598 -27.32 -2.48 29.21
N THR A 599 -26.38 -1.80 29.87
CA THR A 599 -25.01 -2.29 30.00
C THR A 599 -24.95 -3.55 30.86
N THR A 600 -24.11 -4.49 30.45
CA THR A 600 -23.80 -5.75 31.15
C THR A 600 -22.28 -5.92 31.24
N GLU A 601 -21.81 -6.96 31.93
CA GLU A 601 -20.38 -7.30 31.92
C GLU A 601 -19.86 -7.61 30.52
N GLN A 602 -20.70 -8.17 29.66
CA GLN A 602 -20.36 -8.54 28.29
C GLN A 602 -20.53 -7.38 27.30
N PHE A 603 -21.51 -6.52 27.48
CA PHE A 603 -21.88 -5.43 26.59
C PHE A 603 -21.81 -4.09 27.34
N GLY A 604 -20.74 -3.36 27.11
CA GLY A 604 -20.54 -2.03 27.68
C GLY A 604 -21.29 -0.93 26.93
N LEU A 605 -21.09 0.29 27.36
CA LEU A 605 -21.72 1.47 26.75
C LEU A 605 -21.40 1.63 25.24
N PRO A 606 -20.16 1.41 24.78
CA PRO A 606 -19.86 1.49 23.35
C PRO A 606 -20.70 0.54 22.49
N THR A 607 -20.81 -0.74 22.89
CA THR A 607 -21.63 -1.72 22.18
C THR A 607 -23.11 -1.37 22.20
N ILE A 608 -23.65 -0.90 23.35
CA ILE A 608 -25.05 -0.46 23.45
C ILE A 608 -25.32 0.71 22.49
N MET A 609 -24.42 1.68 22.43
CA MET A 609 -24.55 2.81 21.50
C MET A 609 -24.53 2.36 20.02
N ASP A 610 -23.66 1.41 19.67
CA ASP A 610 -23.61 0.82 18.32
C ASP A 610 -24.93 0.09 17.99
N ILE A 611 -25.49 -0.66 18.95
CA ILE A 611 -26.79 -1.34 18.78
C ILE A 611 -27.89 -0.29 18.52
N LEU A 612 -27.97 0.77 19.28
CA LEU A 612 -28.97 1.81 19.10
C LEU A 612 -28.83 2.54 17.76
N ALA A 613 -27.60 2.84 17.36
CA ALA A 613 -27.33 3.44 16.06
C ALA A 613 -27.74 2.51 14.90
N GLU A 614 -27.51 1.21 15.04
CA GLU A 614 -27.90 0.21 14.06
C GLU A 614 -29.42 0.01 14.02
N LEU A 615 -30.11 0.05 15.15
CA LEU A 615 -31.57 0.01 15.22
C LEU A 615 -32.21 1.26 14.60
N GLU A 616 -31.58 2.43 14.72
CA GLU A 616 -32.07 3.67 14.10
C GLU A 616 -32.00 3.59 12.56
N LYS A 617 -30.95 2.99 12.02
CA LYS A 617 -30.70 2.82 10.57
C LYS A 617 -30.15 1.43 10.29
N PRO A 618 -31.02 0.40 10.29
CA PRO A 618 -30.57 -0.99 10.14
C PRO A 618 -29.91 -1.23 8.79
N GLY A 619 -28.80 -1.95 8.82
CA GLY A 619 -28.07 -2.30 7.63
C GLY A 619 -27.53 -1.10 6.86
N ARG A 620 -27.23 0.01 7.54
CA ARG A 620 -26.68 1.21 6.88
C ARG A 620 -25.44 0.84 6.09
N ASP A 621 -25.50 1.11 4.80
CA ASP A 621 -24.35 1.03 3.92
C ASP A 621 -23.40 2.21 4.25
N PRO A 622 -22.13 1.97 4.58
CA PRO A 622 -21.17 3.04 4.83
C PRO A 622 -20.78 3.79 3.57
N ARG A 623 -21.08 3.24 2.39
CA ARG A 623 -20.84 3.89 1.10
C ARG A 623 -21.79 5.06 0.92
N GLY A 624 -21.31 6.14 0.29
CA GLY A 624 -22.11 7.35 0.07
C GLY A 624 -23.30 7.13 -0.88
N GLU A 625 -24.07 8.20 -1.11
CA GLU A 625 -25.09 8.20 -2.15
C GLU A 625 -24.45 8.25 -3.53
N PHE A 626 -25.00 7.51 -4.47
CA PHE A 626 -24.54 7.47 -5.84
C PHE A 626 -24.72 8.85 -6.50
N GLN A 627 -23.62 9.41 -7.01
CA GLN A 627 -23.59 10.68 -7.73
C GLN A 627 -22.87 10.50 -9.05
N THR A 628 -23.28 11.24 -10.06
CA THR A 628 -22.67 11.23 -11.39
C THR A 628 -22.16 12.62 -11.74
N ALA A 629 -20.96 12.70 -12.31
CA ALA A 629 -20.46 13.94 -12.88
C ALA A 629 -21.16 14.22 -14.23
N THR A 630 -21.50 15.47 -14.46
CA THR A 630 -21.99 15.93 -15.76
C THR A 630 -20.82 16.58 -16.49
N PHE A 631 -20.20 15.82 -17.39
CA PHE A 631 -19.11 16.37 -18.22
C PHE A 631 -19.64 17.46 -19.16
N ALA A 632 -18.85 18.51 -19.37
CA ALA A 632 -19.25 19.63 -20.19
C ALA A 632 -19.36 19.24 -21.67
N GLU A 633 -20.49 19.57 -22.30
CA GLU A 633 -20.71 19.32 -23.72
C GLU A 633 -19.72 20.08 -24.60
N GLY A 634 -19.14 19.40 -25.59
CA GLY A 634 -18.22 20.02 -26.56
C GLY A 634 -16.76 20.05 -26.11
N ILE A 635 -16.43 19.57 -24.90
CA ILE A 635 -15.07 19.45 -24.40
C ILE A 635 -14.69 17.97 -24.44
N ASN A 636 -13.94 17.58 -25.46
CA ASN A 636 -13.55 16.20 -25.72
C ASN A 636 -12.04 15.97 -25.75
N GLU A 637 -11.26 17.00 -26.07
CA GLU A 637 -9.82 16.92 -26.17
C GLU A 637 -9.13 18.01 -25.34
N ILE A 638 -7.83 17.79 -25.05
CA ILE A 638 -7.04 18.80 -24.33
C ILE A 638 -7.05 20.16 -25.05
N SER A 639 -7.14 20.13 -26.40
CA SER A 639 -7.23 21.32 -27.24
C SER A 639 -8.52 22.13 -27.03
N ASP A 640 -9.57 21.53 -26.53
CA ASP A 640 -10.86 22.19 -26.27
C ASP A 640 -10.86 22.96 -24.93
N LEU A 641 -9.87 22.65 -24.09
CA LEU A 641 -9.76 23.27 -22.77
C LEU A 641 -9.23 24.71 -22.88
N GLN A 642 -9.89 25.61 -22.19
CA GLN A 642 -9.45 27.00 -22.03
C GLN A 642 -9.17 27.28 -20.54
N VAL A 643 -8.11 28.00 -20.29
CA VAL A 643 -7.75 28.49 -18.96
C VAL A 643 -8.92 29.31 -18.37
N GLY A 644 -9.30 28.97 -17.14
CA GLY A 644 -10.43 29.60 -16.45
C GLY A 644 -11.77 28.87 -16.58
N MET A 645 -11.89 27.84 -17.43
CA MET A 645 -13.09 26.99 -17.48
C MET A 645 -13.34 26.29 -16.14
N ILE A 646 -14.60 26.27 -15.72
CA ILE A 646 -15.06 25.51 -14.56
C ILE A 646 -15.79 24.27 -15.08
N LEU A 647 -15.32 23.08 -14.67
CA LEU A 647 -15.79 21.80 -15.13
C LEU A 647 -16.14 20.91 -13.93
N GLU A 648 -17.08 19.99 -14.12
CA GLU A 648 -17.23 18.87 -13.21
C GLU A 648 -16.32 17.73 -13.66
N GLY A 649 -15.74 17.04 -12.70
CA GLY A 649 -14.89 15.87 -12.96
C GLY A 649 -15.02 14.84 -11.86
N VAL A 650 -14.52 13.66 -12.13
CA VAL A 650 -14.45 12.55 -11.17
C VAL A 650 -13.00 12.38 -10.74
N VAL A 651 -12.77 12.31 -9.45
CA VAL A 651 -11.44 11.99 -8.90
C VAL A 651 -11.08 10.56 -9.28
N SER A 652 -10.10 10.41 -10.16
CA SER A 652 -9.63 9.10 -10.65
C SER A 652 -8.62 8.45 -9.70
N ASN A 653 -7.77 9.27 -9.08
CA ASN A 653 -6.73 8.80 -8.16
C ASN A 653 -6.30 9.93 -7.21
N VAL A 654 -5.87 9.55 -5.99
CA VAL A 654 -5.35 10.48 -4.99
C VAL A 654 -3.93 10.06 -4.59
N ALA A 655 -2.98 10.97 -4.83
CA ALA A 655 -1.59 10.83 -4.44
C ALA A 655 -1.25 11.80 -3.28
N ASN A 656 -0.11 11.62 -2.62
CA ASN A 656 0.28 12.48 -1.50
C ASN A 656 0.48 13.96 -1.88
N PHE A 657 0.74 14.25 -3.16
CA PHE A 657 0.95 15.60 -3.67
C PHE A 657 -0.29 16.21 -4.31
N GLY A 658 -1.41 15.51 -4.41
CA GLY A 658 -2.64 16.01 -5.00
C GLY A 658 -3.59 14.95 -5.52
N ALA A 659 -4.65 15.38 -6.19
CA ALA A 659 -5.68 14.52 -6.77
C ALA A 659 -5.67 14.61 -8.30
N PHE A 660 -5.81 13.48 -8.95
CA PHE A 660 -6.05 13.38 -10.39
C PHE A 660 -7.55 13.38 -10.64
N VAL A 661 -8.00 14.20 -11.56
CA VAL A 661 -9.42 14.39 -11.85
C VAL A 661 -9.66 14.19 -13.36
N ASP A 662 -10.51 13.23 -13.67
CA ASP A 662 -11.05 13.04 -15.01
C ASP A 662 -12.13 14.10 -15.26
N ILE A 663 -11.87 14.99 -16.19
CA ILE A 663 -12.78 16.09 -16.60
C ILE A 663 -13.41 15.84 -17.96
N GLY A 664 -13.40 14.59 -18.43
CA GLY A 664 -13.96 14.19 -19.71
C GLY A 664 -13.03 14.43 -20.92
N VAL A 665 -11.75 14.73 -20.70
CA VAL A 665 -10.71 14.78 -21.74
C VAL A 665 -9.74 13.59 -21.59
N HIS A 666 -9.01 13.14 -22.65
CA HIS A 666 -8.16 11.92 -22.64
C HIS A 666 -7.00 11.92 -21.64
N GLN A 667 -6.89 12.92 -20.81
CA GLN A 667 -5.85 13.11 -19.84
C GLN A 667 -6.45 13.63 -18.55
N ASP A 668 -6.19 12.95 -17.44
CA ASP A 668 -6.56 13.45 -16.13
C ASP A 668 -5.83 14.76 -15.83
N GLY A 669 -6.54 15.72 -15.29
CA GLY A 669 -5.93 16.93 -14.76
C GLY A 669 -5.45 16.71 -13.33
N LEU A 670 -4.40 17.44 -12.93
CA LEU A 670 -3.87 17.39 -11.56
C LEU A 670 -4.37 18.62 -10.77
N VAL A 671 -5.02 18.36 -9.65
CA VAL A 671 -5.23 19.32 -8.58
C VAL A 671 -4.13 19.13 -7.54
N HIS A 672 -3.16 20.03 -7.50
CA HIS A 672 -2.08 19.96 -6.50
C HIS A 672 -2.65 20.12 -5.08
N ILE A 673 -2.00 19.54 -4.06
CA ILE A 673 -2.46 19.59 -2.66
C ILE A 673 -2.76 21.01 -2.18
N SER A 674 -1.99 22.01 -2.60
CA SER A 674 -2.23 23.42 -2.27
C SER A 674 -3.45 24.04 -2.96
N ALA A 675 -3.99 23.38 -3.99
CA ALA A 675 -5.13 23.83 -4.78
C ALA A 675 -6.44 23.07 -4.46
N LEU A 676 -6.41 22.14 -3.51
CA LEU A 676 -7.57 21.35 -3.10
C LEU A 676 -8.54 22.13 -2.22
N SER A 677 -8.04 23.02 -1.35
CA SER A 677 -8.85 23.76 -0.39
C SER A 677 -8.21 25.10 -0.04
N ASN A 678 -9.02 26.03 0.47
CA ASN A 678 -8.56 27.32 1.01
C ASN A 678 -7.86 27.18 2.37
N ARG A 679 -8.03 26.05 3.07
CA ARG A 679 -7.31 25.71 4.30
C ARG A 679 -6.06 24.88 3.98
N PHE A 680 -5.09 24.89 4.89
CA PHE A 680 -3.93 24.00 4.77
C PHE A 680 -4.39 22.53 4.84
N VAL A 681 -3.97 21.75 3.85
CA VAL A 681 -4.28 20.31 3.72
C VAL A 681 -2.98 19.56 3.89
N GLN A 682 -2.92 18.63 4.83
CA GLN A 682 -1.76 17.78 5.07
C GLN A 682 -1.83 16.51 4.22
N ASP A 683 -2.99 15.91 4.10
CA ASP A 683 -3.25 14.76 3.22
C ASP A 683 -4.41 15.10 2.26
N PRO A 684 -4.22 15.01 0.94
CA PRO A 684 -5.30 15.24 -0.04
C PRO A 684 -6.60 14.46 0.24
N ARG A 685 -6.49 13.31 0.89
CA ARG A 685 -7.62 12.42 1.24
C ARG A 685 -8.53 12.97 2.33
N GLU A 686 -8.09 14.00 3.05
CA GLU A 686 -8.96 14.75 3.97
C GLU A 686 -10.01 15.59 3.23
N VAL A 687 -9.78 15.85 1.94
CA VAL A 687 -10.64 16.70 1.11
C VAL A 687 -11.37 15.91 0.05
N VAL A 688 -10.70 14.97 -0.62
CA VAL A 688 -11.26 14.19 -1.74
C VAL A 688 -10.84 12.72 -1.68
N LYS A 689 -11.69 11.86 -2.26
CA LYS A 689 -11.44 10.42 -2.44
C LYS A 689 -11.60 10.05 -3.90
N ALA A 690 -11.01 8.92 -4.31
CA ALA A 690 -11.23 8.36 -5.64
C ALA A 690 -12.72 8.04 -5.82
N GLY A 691 -13.29 8.48 -6.95
CA GLY A 691 -14.72 8.38 -7.23
C GLY A 691 -15.55 9.61 -6.86
N ASP A 692 -15.03 10.56 -6.10
CA ASP A 692 -15.75 11.79 -5.76
C ASP A 692 -15.97 12.64 -7.00
N VAL A 693 -17.17 13.23 -7.12
CA VAL A 693 -17.50 14.25 -8.13
C VAL A 693 -17.13 15.62 -7.58
N VAL A 694 -16.24 16.32 -8.28
CA VAL A 694 -15.70 17.61 -7.86
C VAL A 694 -15.85 18.67 -8.95
N LYS A 695 -15.99 19.92 -8.53
CA LYS A 695 -15.90 21.08 -9.44
C LYS A 695 -14.47 21.60 -9.44
N VAL A 696 -13.90 21.70 -10.63
CA VAL A 696 -12.53 22.16 -10.82
C VAL A 696 -12.46 23.29 -11.85
N LYS A 697 -11.48 24.16 -11.68
CA LYS A 697 -11.17 25.22 -12.63
C LYS A 697 -9.83 24.94 -13.30
N VAL A 698 -9.78 25.13 -14.60
CA VAL A 698 -8.57 24.95 -15.41
C VAL A 698 -7.61 26.11 -15.16
N LEU A 699 -6.41 25.83 -14.63
CA LEU A 699 -5.37 26.82 -14.39
C LEU A 699 -4.39 26.93 -15.55
N GLU A 700 -3.98 25.79 -16.11
CA GLU A 700 -2.99 25.69 -17.16
C GLU A 700 -3.25 24.46 -18.04
N VAL A 701 -3.01 24.60 -19.33
CA VAL A 701 -3.09 23.50 -20.31
C VAL A 701 -1.82 23.47 -21.13
N ASP A 702 -1.03 22.41 -21.01
CA ASP A 702 0.14 22.12 -21.85
C ASP A 702 -0.18 20.91 -22.75
N ALA A 703 -0.72 21.21 -23.92
CA ALA A 703 -1.10 20.18 -24.89
C ALA A 703 0.09 19.38 -25.42
N ALA A 704 1.29 19.99 -25.53
CA ALA A 704 2.51 19.33 -26.01
C ALA A 704 3.00 18.25 -25.01
N ARG A 705 2.90 18.55 -23.73
CA ARG A 705 3.28 17.63 -22.65
C ARG A 705 2.11 16.83 -22.10
N LYS A 706 0.91 17.02 -22.64
CA LYS A 706 -0.34 16.40 -22.15
C LYS A 706 -0.57 16.64 -20.66
N ARG A 707 -0.42 17.88 -20.20
CA ARG A 707 -0.61 18.28 -18.81
C ARG A 707 -1.76 19.26 -18.65
N ILE A 708 -2.56 19.03 -17.63
CA ILE A 708 -3.66 19.92 -17.25
C ILE A 708 -3.50 20.20 -15.75
N ALA A 709 -3.31 21.48 -15.40
CA ALA A 709 -3.32 21.91 -14.02
C ALA A 709 -4.71 22.43 -13.65
N LEU A 710 -5.25 21.91 -12.56
CA LEU A 710 -6.58 22.20 -12.05
C LEU A 710 -6.54 22.75 -10.64
N THR A 711 -7.59 23.48 -10.23
CA THR A 711 -7.82 23.88 -8.84
C THR A 711 -9.28 23.63 -8.45
N MET A 712 -9.50 23.21 -7.22
CA MET A 712 -10.82 23.16 -6.60
C MET A 712 -11.20 24.48 -5.94
N ARG A 713 -10.27 25.41 -5.80
CA ARG A 713 -10.51 26.79 -5.35
C ARG A 713 -10.95 27.63 -6.54
N LEU A 714 -12.26 27.70 -6.73
CA LEU A 714 -12.84 28.32 -7.92
C LEU A 714 -12.56 29.83 -8.04
N ASP A 715 -12.15 30.48 -6.94
CA ASP A 715 -11.79 31.92 -6.88
C ASP A 715 -10.33 32.18 -7.31
N ASP A 716 -9.50 31.14 -7.52
CA ASP A 716 -8.11 31.30 -7.95
C ASP A 716 -8.06 31.98 -9.32
N GLU A 717 -7.16 32.97 -9.48
CA GLU A 717 -6.95 33.64 -10.78
C GLU A 717 -6.29 32.66 -11.76
N ALA A 718 -6.92 32.52 -12.92
CA ALA A 718 -6.38 31.70 -14.02
C ALA A 718 -5.11 32.34 -14.58
N GLY A 719 -4.04 31.59 -14.68
CA GLY A 719 -2.74 32.04 -15.22
C GLY A 719 -1.68 32.40 -14.20
N ASN A 720 -1.95 32.33 -12.89
CA ASN A 720 -0.96 32.57 -11.83
C ASN A 720 -0.57 31.28 -11.10
N ALA A 721 -0.07 30.29 -11.83
CA ALA A 721 0.53 29.10 -11.25
C ALA A 721 1.93 29.42 -10.69
N SER A 722 2.02 30.22 -9.62
CA SER A 722 3.26 30.32 -8.86
C SER A 722 3.44 29.05 -8.02
N VAL A 723 4.19 28.11 -8.53
CA VAL A 723 4.74 26.99 -7.77
C VAL A 723 5.62 27.58 -6.67
N ARG A 724 5.10 27.69 -5.46
CA ARG A 724 5.94 27.90 -4.27
C ARG A 724 6.63 26.58 -3.96
N SER A 725 7.89 26.48 -4.42
CA SER A 725 8.78 25.44 -3.95
C SER A 725 8.95 25.56 -2.43
N ASP A 726 8.66 24.48 -1.71
CA ASP A 726 8.96 24.33 -0.30
C ASP A 726 10.48 24.52 -0.08
N ARG A 727 10.84 25.66 0.49
CA ARG A 727 12.12 25.84 1.20
C ARG A 727 11.80 25.99 2.69
N PRO A 728 12.51 25.30 3.57
CA PRO A 728 12.35 25.46 5.01
C PRO A 728 12.68 26.90 5.42
N SER A 729 11.84 27.47 6.25
CA SER A 729 12.00 28.82 6.80
C SER A 729 13.19 28.87 7.73
N GLU A 730 14.32 29.43 7.29
CA GLU A 730 15.35 29.95 8.16
C GLU A 730 15.11 31.42 8.53
N ASN A 731 15.29 31.67 9.78
CA ASN A 731 15.14 32.93 10.51
C ASN A 731 15.56 34.20 9.74
N ARG A 732 14.64 35.16 9.66
CA ARG A 732 14.95 36.55 9.33
C ARG A 732 15.75 37.20 10.47
N ARG A 733 16.97 37.58 10.19
CA ARG A 733 17.61 38.75 10.79
C ARG A 733 17.78 39.81 9.71
N ASN A 734 17.28 41.02 10.04
CA ASN A 734 17.40 42.21 9.24
C ASN A 734 18.88 42.54 8.93
N ASP A 735 19.17 42.90 7.70
CA ASP A 735 20.00 44.08 7.45
C ASP A 735 19.70 44.70 6.06
N SER A 736 19.72 46.02 6.06
CA SER A 736 19.43 46.94 4.97
C SER A 736 20.66 47.18 4.13
N GLY A 737 20.54 47.17 2.79
CA GLY A 737 21.61 47.79 1.98
C GLY A 737 21.63 47.43 0.49
N ARG A 738 20.98 48.26 -0.29
CA ARG A 738 21.32 48.84 -1.62
C ARG A 738 21.96 47.99 -2.75
N SER A 739 21.17 47.80 -3.81
CA SER A 739 21.46 48.28 -5.18
C SER A 739 22.26 47.45 -6.19
N GLN A 740 21.61 47.24 -7.30
CA GLN A 740 22.05 47.18 -8.73
C GLN A 740 22.30 45.82 -9.41
N ARG A 741 21.32 45.47 -10.25
CA ARG A 741 21.42 45.16 -11.70
C ARG A 741 22.52 44.19 -12.16
N ASN A 742 22.08 42.96 -12.55
CA ASN A 742 22.39 42.48 -13.89
C ASN A 742 21.46 41.29 -14.27
N GLN A 743 20.86 41.43 -15.43
CA GLN A 743 20.13 40.39 -16.15
C GLN A 743 21.09 39.26 -16.54
N ARG A 744 20.75 38.04 -16.20
CA ARG A 744 21.16 36.84 -16.94
C ARG A 744 19.98 35.87 -16.99
N GLU A 745 19.71 35.45 -18.18
CA GLU A 745 18.69 34.47 -18.59
C GLU A 745 18.70 33.22 -17.70
N GLN A 746 17.54 32.91 -17.15
CA GLN A 746 17.30 31.64 -16.46
C GLN A 746 16.58 30.72 -17.41
N THR A 747 17.23 29.61 -17.77
CA THR A 747 16.60 28.42 -18.34
C THR A 747 15.70 27.76 -17.27
N PRO A 748 14.51 27.29 -17.61
CA PRO A 748 13.58 26.73 -16.63
C PRO A 748 13.95 25.29 -16.31
N ALA A 749 14.32 25.06 -15.07
CA ALA A 749 14.40 23.73 -14.47
C ALA A 749 13.00 23.28 -14.05
N ASN A 750 12.39 22.35 -14.80
CA ASN A 750 11.24 21.55 -14.30
C ASN A 750 10.89 20.42 -15.27
N SER A 751 11.72 19.38 -15.30
CA SER A 751 11.44 18.17 -16.08
C SER A 751 10.85 17.01 -15.25
N ALA A 752 10.98 17.03 -13.91
CA ALA A 752 10.58 15.92 -13.04
C ALA A 752 9.05 15.65 -13.00
N MET A 753 8.24 16.69 -13.23
CA MET A 753 6.77 16.54 -13.29
C MET A 753 6.26 15.95 -14.62
N ALA A 754 7.01 16.13 -15.71
CA ALA A 754 6.61 15.64 -17.05
C ALA A 754 6.60 14.11 -17.11
N ASP A 755 7.52 13.48 -16.39
CA ASP A 755 7.69 12.02 -16.44
C ASP A 755 6.75 11.25 -15.53
N ALA A 756 6.26 11.85 -14.44
CA ALA A 756 5.22 11.25 -13.61
C ALA A 756 3.92 11.05 -14.42
N PHE A 757 3.61 11.98 -15.34
CA PHE A 757 2.42 11.92 -16.18
C PHE A 757 2.54 10.99 -17.39
N ALA A 758 3.74 10.85 -17.98
CA ALA A 758 3.95 10.00 -19.14
C ALA A 758 3.93 8.49 -18.81
N LYS A 759 4.15 8.11 -17.55
CA LYS A 759 4.24 6.72 -17.08
C LYS A 759 2.94 6.11 -16.59
N LEU A 760 1.86 6.87 -16.49
CA LEU A 760 0.52 6.38 -16.07
C LEU A 760 -0.27 5.70 -17.20
N ARG A 761 0.32 5.57 -18.42
CA ARG A 761 -0.39 5.04 -19.59
C ARG A 761 0.42 3.98 -20.38
N ARG A 762 0.97 2.99 -19.73
CA ARG A 762 1.32 1.74 -20.42
C ARG A 762 1.05 0.53 -19.57
#